data_8fd504a2174b9a44eaa8f6962c69c4ef
#
_entry.id   8fd504a2174b9a44eaa8f6962c69c4ef
#
_cell.length_a   1.000
_cell.length_b   1.000
_cell.length_c   1.000
_cell.angle_alpha   90.00
_cell.angle_beta   90.00
_cell.angle_gamma   90.00
#
_symmetry.space_group_name_H-M   'P 1'
#
loop_
_entity.id
_entity.type
_entity.pdbx_description
1 polymer ?
#
loop_
_entity_poly.entity_id
_entity_poly.type
_entity_poly.pdbx_seq_one_letter_code
_entity_poly.pdbx_strand_id
1 'polypeptide(L)'
;MAAALVASTSARAERLGPRGQVASFRVDAPGAPRTVLARAGEIAVAKLGPGAKARSVLSGILHATAEGNYLLIAGGDGGATIEVDGKLVFQEAAPRANFAPGDVVPVHLGAGAHTVTATLTKSQSFSLRAVGSDFRPSSALEWVVTGAPADPSDLALDVGAAFEAAGVRLTIKLARARSTAEEQASPIEVEVRGAVGVLFAASAGRLPYPRAETTLALPSFPMADAAAITVTVRHGVRSTTTSLHFHAEAQHAVVRARAAAGGTLPSTVKPGSQDSVLHLADVLEDLERIQDPDQAFAAQTVRELDALSTKLEAGADPYEGRTGPQRRALRSPVDGKLYEFGLSVPAKPKSEKEPLIVILHGLHGRPMTMLRYLVGGDDANKTPVQKDRSWDASLPALDAYAIAPSGHGDSTYRWLGEDESLRLIDWAKTVYGIDADKITMTGASMGGIGAAAIPFHHPGVFAAAAPLCGYHSYFLRSDVTKFSKLAYERFQAEERSNVMWAENGHDLPLFVAHGTMDLPEANSGVLIDRYEELKYRIVHEHPHVGHNVWQPTYENLKGARWLLSHTRTHPSRLHFRTVRPRYGQSYWLRVLAQERSGEWTNVRARREKDLFTLVTMNVRELFLDRVESTVGSGAVHVMVDGAALEYAEGEPLAAHKTGTKWRKGVLADPHAKRGLRTGPFRDLYHEPLAFVFGTQDPTFTTANEEVARYLSHVKPGVRADYPILRDDQATGAISPGTSIVLIGPASSNSLRAALDAKLPSHVTGTTLTFAGQKYEGPGVGVAYIYPHPDDPAAYVAVVEGVDPIGVRTALALPELLPDWIVFDRGLAAARGQILLGRGKVRAAGFFDASWNVPEAAK
;
A
#
# COMPACT_ATOMS: atom_id res chain seq x y z
N MET A 1 -21.05 13.14 -10.86
CA MET A 1 -21.25 12.17 -9.76
C MET A 1 -20.05 11.92 -8.87
N ALA A 2 -18.83 12.31 -9.24
CA ALA A 2 -17.65 12.23 -8.36
C ALA A 2 -17.58 13.29 -7.26
N ALA A 3 -18.43 14.30 -7.26
CA ALA A 3 -18.43 15.42 -6.31
C ALA A 3 -19.32 15.19 -5.07
N ALA A 4 -20.14 14.13 -5.05
CA ALA A 4 -21.05 13.87 -3.93
C ALA A 4 -20.49 12.90 -2.88
N LEU A 5 -19.32 12.28 -3.11
CA LEU A 5 -18.72 11.31 -2.18
C LEU A 5 -17.76 11.94 -1.16
N VAL A 6 -17.54 13.23 -1.19
CA VAL A 6 -16.66 13.93 -0.23
C VAL A 6 -17.44 14.53 0.96
N ALA A 7 -18.76 14.48 0.94
CA ALA A 7 -19.59 15.18 1.92
C ALA A 7 -20.13 14.33 3.07
N SER A 8 -19.72 13.07 3.23
CA SER A 8 -20.12 12.22 4.35
C SER A 8 -18.97 11.58 5.13
N THR A 9 -17.77 12.13 5.08
CA THR A 9 -16.84 11.92 6.18
C THR A 9 -17.31 12.82 7.32
N SER A 10 -18.17 12.23 8.17
CA SER A 10 -18.36 12.71 9.53
C SER A 10 -17.06 13.25 10.09
N ALA A 11 -17.13 14.34 10.82
CA ALA A 11 -16.07 15.00 11.54
C ALA A 11 -15.09 14.03 12.26
N ARG A 12 -14.21 13.36 11.50
CA ARG A 12 -12.90 13.03 12.02
C ARG A 12 -12.29 14.39 12.30
N ALA A 13 -11.99 14.66 13.56
CA ALA A 13 -11.16 15.79 13.95
C ALA A 13 -10.07 15.89 12.90
N GLU A 14 -10.04 16.97 12.12
CA GLU A 14 -9.04 17.15 11.08
C GLU A 14 -7.71 16.96 11.79
N ARG A 15 -6.98 15.91 11.42
CA ARG A 15 -5.65 15.69 11.97
C ARG A 15 -4.85 16.90 11.58
N LEU A 16 -4.64 17.79 12.53
CA LEU A 16 -3.63 18.81 12.38
C LEU A 16 -2.35 18.04 12.14
N GLY A 17 -1.79 18.14 10.94
CA GLY A 17 -0.54 17.46 10.62
C GLY A 17 0.54 17.91 11.60
N PRO A 18 1.65 17.15 11.72
CA PRO A 18 2.70 17.37 12.74
C PRO A 18 3.32 18.75 12.76
N ARG A 19 2.70 19.78 12.22
CA ARG A 19 3.41 21.01 11.87
C ARG A 19 2.65 22.29 12.10
N GLY A 20 1.54 22.27 12.81
CA GLY A 20 0.90 23.41 13.49
C GLY A 20 0.87 24.77 12.78
N GLN A 21 1.29 24.88 11.53
CA GLN A 21 1.34 26.14 10.82
C GLN A 21 -0.01 26.48 10.22
N VAL A 22 -0.59 27.57 10.66
CA VAL A 22 -1.74 28.19 10.02
C VAL A 22 -1.22 29.37 9.21
N ALA A 23 -1.56 29.39 7.93
CA ALA A 23 -1.31 30.52 7.04
C ALA A 23 -2.62 31.15 6.60
N SER A 24 -2.65 32.46 6.44
CA SER A 24 -3.74 33.17 5.82
C SER A 24 -3.34 33.58 4.42
N PHE A 25 -4.15 33.19 3.43
CA PHE A 25 -3.93 33.58 2.05
C PHE A 25 -5.11 34.39 1.52
N ARG A 26 -4.79 35.53 0.91
CA ARG A 26 -5.73 36.20 0.02
C ARG A 26 -5.84 35.41 -1.26
N VAL A 27 -7.06 35.11 -1.66
CA VAL A 27 -7.31 34.33 -2.89
C VAL A 27 -7.87 35.25 -3.96
N ASP A 28 -7.16 35.30 -5.08
CA ASP A 28 -7.64 35.90 -6.32
C ASP A 28 -7.94 34.79 -7.32
N ALA A 29 -9.23 34.52 -7.51
CA ALA A 29 -9.77 33.56 -8.46
C ALA A 29 -10.93 34.18 -9.20
N PRO A 30 -11.39 33.63 -10.33
CA PRO A 30 -12.59 34.13 -11.00
C PRO A 30 -13.76 34.24 -10.02
N GLY A 31 -14.10 35.46 -9.62
CA GLY A 31 -15.01 35.81 -8.53
C GLY A 31 -14.45 36.93 -7.63
N ALA A 32 -15.01 37.12 -6.47
CA ALA A 32 -14.53 38.12 -5.53
C ALA A 32 -13.29 37.62 -4.75
N PRO A 33 -12.28 38.51 -4.54
CA PRO A 33 -11.12 38.17 -3.70
C PRO A 33 -11.60 37.88 -2.26
N ARG A 34 -11.04 36.84 -1.66
CA ARG A 34 -11.35 36.44 -0.29
C ARG A 34 -10.11 35.95 0.44
N THR A 35 -10.17 35.99 1.76
CA THR A 35 -9.14 35.41 2.62
C THR A 35 -9.54 34.01 3.02
N VAL A 36 -8.63 33.05 2.93
CA VAL A 36 -8.81 31.68 3.42
C VAL A 36 -7.71 31.33 4.39
N LEU A 37 -8.04 30.50 5.37
CA LEU A 37 -7.07 29.88 6.28
C LEU A 37 -6.61 28.54 5.70
N ALA A 38 -5.31 28.37 5.58
CA ALA A 38 -4.67 27.11 5.31
C ALA A 38 -4.23 26.47 6.61
N ARG A 39 -4.81 25.35 7.00
CA ARG A 39 -4.39 24.56 8.17
C ARG A 39 -3.31 23.59 7.75
N ALA A 40 -2.23 23.51 8.52
CA ALA A 40 -1.03 22.77 8.12
C ALA A 40 -0.51 23.14 6.71
N GLY A 41 -0.83 24.37 6.25
CA GLY A 41 -0.51 24.86 4.92
C GLY A 41 -1.43 24.36 3.80
N GLU A 42 -2.47 23.58 4.08
CA GLU A 42 -3.33 22.96 3.06
C GLU A 42 -4.54 23.82 2.68
N ILE A 43 -4.82 23.89 1.38
CA ILE A 43 -5.96 24.61 0.81
C ILE A 43 -6.68 23.71 -0.20
N ALA A 44 -7.96 23.46 0.02
CA ALA A 44 -8.81 22.81 -0.96
C ALA A 44 -9.21 23.82 -2.05
N VAL A 45 -8.41 23.96 -3.10
CA VAL A 45 -8.60 24.91 -4.20
C VAL A 45 -9.96 24.72 -4.86
N ALA A 46 -10.41 23.47 -4.97
CA ALA A 46 -11.72 23.13 -5.54
C ALA A 46 -12.91 23.79 -4.80
N LYS A 47 -12.74 24.12 -3.53
CA LYS A 47 -13.76 24.77 -2.69
C LYS A 47 -13.72 26.31 -2.73
N LEU A 48 -12.74 26.90 -3.43
CA LEU A 48 -12.55 28.35 -3.45
C LEU A 48 -13.57 29.08 -4.33
N GLY A 49 -14.18 28.40 -5.31
CA GLY A 49 -15.23 28.96 -6.15
C GLY A 49 -15.18 28.48 -7.61
N PRO A 50 -16.16 28.87 -8.41
CA PRO A 50 -16.18 28.57 -9.84
C PRO A 50 -14.90 29.08 -10.53
N GLY A 51 -14.28 28.25 -11.34
CA GLY A 51 -13.05 28.61 -12.06
C GLY A 51 -11.75 28.56 -11.26
N ALA A 52 -11.78 28.44 -9.93
CA ALA A 52 -10.58 28.35 -9.09
C ALA A 52 -9.67 27.17 -9.46
N LYS A 53 -10.25 26.06 -9.88
CA LYS A 53 -9.50 24.90 -10.39
C LYS A 53 -8.67 25.20 -11.64
N ALA A 54 -9.15 26.10 -12.51
CA ALA A 54 -8.44 26.45 -13.73
C ALA A 54 -7.22 27.32 -13.43
N ARG A 55 -7.40 28.33 -12.59
CA ARG A 55 -6.34 29.23 -12.13
C ARG A 55 -6.74 29.92 -10.81
N SER A 56 -5.81 29.96 -9.87
CA SER A 56 -5.94 30.75 -8.63
C SER A 56 -4.60 31.40 -8.28
N VAL A 57 -4.66 32.57 -7.69
CA VAL A 57 -3.50 33.24 -7.10
C VAL A 57 -3.73 33.34 -5.59
N LEU A 58 -2.79 32.80 -4.83
CA LEU A 58 -2.78 32.81 -3.37
C LEU A 58 -1.63 33.71 -2.91
N SER A 59 -1.91 34.72 -2.11
CA SER A 59 -0.89 35.62 -1.56
C SER A 59 -0.97 35.64 -0.04
N GLY A 60 0.15 35.34 0.61
CA GLY A 60 0.31 35.36 2.06
C GLY A 60 1.55 36.15 2.46
N ILE A 61 1.63 36.53 3.74
CA ILE A 61 2.80 37.19 4.31
C ILE A 61 3.48 36.22 5.27
N LEU A 62 4.78 35.96 5.01
CA LEU A 62 5.67 35.20 5.87
C LEU A 62 6.62 36.18 6.58
N HIS A 63 6.64 36.21 7.90
CA HIS A 63 7.53 37.02 8.68
C HIS A 63 8.75 36.19 9.12
N ALA A 64 9.95 36.63 8.81
CA ALA A 64 11.19 36.07 9.30
C ALA A 64 11.74 36.98 10.41
N THR A 65 11.91 36.46 11.64
CA THR A 65 12.45 37.22 12.76
C THR A 65 13.96 37.36 12.73
N ALA A 66 14.63 36.53 11.91
CA ALA A 66 16.06 36.57 11.67
C ALA A 66 16.35 36.32 10.19
N GLU A 67 17.40 36.94 9.68
CA GLU A 67 17.95 36.64 8.37
C GLU A 67 18.49 35.21 8.34
N GLY A 68 18.20 34.47 7.28
CA GLY A 68 18.65 33.07 7.18
C GLY A 68 18.20 32.34 5.91
N ASN A 69 18.68 31.12 5.80
CA ASN A 69 18.26 30.19 4.79
C ASN A 69 17.09 29.33 5.33
N TYR A 70 15.99 29.33 4.61
CA TYR A 70 14.76 28.64 4.97
C TYR A 70 14.28 27.77 3.81
N LEU A 71 13.29 26.92 4.07
CA LEU A 71 12.68 26.08 3.05
C LEU A 71 11.18 26.35 2.96
N LEU A 72 10.69 26.63 1.75
CA LEU A 72 9.28 26.51 1.43
C LEU A 72 8.99 25.10 0.93
N ILE A 73 7.95 24.48 1.48
CA ILE A 73 7.54 23.13 1.08
C ILE A 73 6.18 23.26 0.42
N ALA A 74 6.17 23.14 -0.91
CA ALA A 74 5.00 23.30 -1.74
C ALA A 74 4.43 21.95 -2.18
N GLY A 75 3.14 21.72 -1.98
CA GLY A 75 2.44 20.50 -2.40
C GLY A 75 1.17 20.81 -3.19
N GLY A 76 0.66 19.83 -3.93
CA GLY A 76 -0.57 19.96 -4.67
C GLY A 76 -0.64 19.05 -5.88
N ASP A 77 -1.79 19.05 -6.57
CA ASP A 77 -2.10 18.17 -7.71
C ASP A 77 -2.05 18.90 -9.06
N GLY A 78 -1.89 20.21 -9.04
CA GLY A 78 -1.80 21.04 -10.24
C GLY A 78 -0.42 21.65 -10.48
N GLY A 79 -0.29 22.46 -11.52
CA GLY A 79 0.88 23.33 -11.72
C GLY A 79 0.92 24.43 -10.67
N ALA A 80 2.12 24.81 -10.23
CA ALA A 80 2.32 25.89 -9.27
C ALA A 80 3.53 26.75 -9.64
N THR A 81 3.39 28.06 -9.49
CA THR A 81 4.50 29.01 -9.54
C THR A 81 4.53 29.74 -8.21
N ILE A 82 5.69 29.78 -7.57
CA ILE A 82 5.86 30.49 -6.27
C ILE A 82 6.85 31.62 -6.43
N GLU A 83 6.44 32.77 -5.97
CA GLU A 83 7.25 33.98 -5.89
C GLU A 83 7.38 34.43 -4.43
N VAL A 84 8.56 34.90 -4.05
CA VAL A 84 8.83 35.56 -2.78
C VAL A 84 9.29 36.99 -3.10
N ASP A 85 8.56 37.98 -2.58
CA ASP A 85 8.79 39.39 -2.85
C ASP A 85 8.85 39.72 -4.38
N GLY A 86 7.97 39.05 -5.15
CA GLY A 86 7.91 39.18 -6.61
C GLY A 86 9.03 38.48 -7.38
N LYS A 87 9.95 37.80 -6.69
CA LYS A 87 11.00 37.01 -7.32
C LYS A 87 10.57 35.54 -7.43
N LEU A 88 10.63 35.01 -8.66
CA LEU A 88 10.35 33.60 -8.92
C LEU A 88 11.34 32.69 -8.18
N VAL A 89 10.83 31.83 -7.29
CA VAL A 89 11.62 30.86 -6.53
C VAL A 89 11.29 29.42 -6.92
N PHE A 90 10.10 29.17 -7.50
CA PHE A 90 9.69 27.83 -7.92
C PHE A 90 8.68 27.89 -9.06
N GLN A 91 8.82 26.97 -10.02
CA GLN A 91 7.85 26.80 -11.10
C GLN A 91 7.73 25.33 -11.48
N GLU A 92 6.50 24.83 -11.49
CA GLU A 92 6.14 23.52 -11.99
C GLU A 92 4.81 23.60 -12.77
N ALA A 93 4.86 23.25 -14.03
CA ALA A 93 3.72 23.37 -14.94
C ALA A 93 2.88 22.09 -15.07
N ALA A 94 3.42 20.94 -14.63
CA ALA A 94 2.76 19.65 -14.81
C ALA A 94 1.75 19.35 -13.71
N PRO A 95 0.57 18.77 -14.05
CA PRO A 95 -0.32 18.21 -13.04
C PRO A 95 0.37 17.09 -12.24
N ARG A 96 0.06 17.01 -10.95
CA ARG A 96 0.67 16.07 -10.01
C ARG A 96 -0.40 15.20 -9.35
N ALA A 97 0.00 14.06 -8.79
CA ALA A 97 -0.88 13.27 -7.96
C ALA A 97 -0.98 13.89 -6.54
N ASN A 98 -2.18 13.90 -5.99
CA ASN A 98 -2.57 14.60 -4.75
C ASN A 98 -1.83 14.17 -3.47
N PHE A 99 -0.94 13.21 -3.51
CA PHE A 99 -0.43 12.51 -2.32
C PHE A 99 1.07 12.64 -2.10
N ALA A 100 1.73 13.42 -2.91
CA ALA A 100 3.16 13.57 -2.77
C ALA A 100 3.51 14.63 -1.69
N PRO A 101 4.55 14.46 -0.87
CA PRO A 101 5.09 15.48 0.02
C PRO A 101 5.58 16.68 -0.79
N GLY A 102 5.58 17.91 -0.24
CA GLY A 102 5.86 19.14 -0.98
C GLY A 102 7.23 19.19 -1.66
N ASP A 103 7.31 19.91 -2.77
CA ASP A 103 8.60 20.31 -3.34
C ASP A 103 9.34 21.16 -2.32
N VAL A 104 10.64 20.91 -2.21
CA VAL A 104 11.50 21.68 -1.31
C VAL A 104 12.10 22.82 -2.08
N VAL A 105 11.72 24.03 -1.69
CA VAL A 105 12.17 25.28 -2.33
C VAL A 105 13.05 26.06 -1.37
N PRO A 106 14.38 26.04 -1.48
CA PRO A 106 15.25 26.85 -0.67
C PRO A 106 15.06 28.34 -0.96
N VAL A 107 14.93 29.14 0.10
CA VAL A 107 14.82 30.59 0.03
C VAL A 107 15.74 31.25 1.04
N HIS A 108 16.36 32.34 0.68
CA HIS A 108 17.08 33.23 1.61
C HIS A 108 16.14 34.39 1.93
N LEU A 109 15.85 34.59 3.20
CA LEU A 109 14.97 35.67 3.67
C LEU A 109 15.76 36.58 4.59
N GLY A 110 15.66 37.91 4.38
CA GLY A 110 16.10 38.90 5.34
C GLY A 110 15.22 38.90 6.59
N ALA A 111 15.57 39.60 7.64
CA ALA A 111 14.66 39.82 8.75
C ALA A 111 13.52 40.76 8.30
N GLY A 112 12.26 40.41 8.58
CA GLY A 112 11.10 41.21 8.23
C GLY A 112 9.97 40.42 7.58
N ALA A 113 9.04 41.14 6.98
CA ALA A 113 7.87 40.55 6.31
C ALA A 113 8.15 40.32 4.82
N HIS A 114 7.84 39.14 4.32
CA HIS A 114 8.00 38.70 2.94
C HIS A 114 6.65 38.31 2.34
N THR A 115 6.36 38.82 1.15
CA THR A 115 5.16 38.41 0.41
C THR A 115 5.43 37.12 -0.34
N VAL A 116 4.67 36.08 -0.03
CA VAL A 116 4.73 34.81 -0.76
C VAL A 116 3.48 34.68 -1.62
N THR A 117 3.67 34.55 -2.93
CA THR A 117 2.59 34.42 -3.90
C THR A 117 2.69 33.07 -4.60
N ALA A 118 1.62 32.28 -4.59
CA ALA A 118 1.51 31.05 -5.34
C ALA A 118 0.44 31.17 -6.41
N THR A 119 0.85 31.05 -7.68
CA THR A 119 -0.08 30.94 -8.81
C THR A 119 -0.29 29.48 -9.15
N LEU A 120 -1.54 29.00 -9.05
CA LEU A 120 -1.96 27.63 -9.26
C LEU A 120 -2.69 27.49 -10.58
N THR A 121 -2.44 26.39 -11.29
CA THR A 121 -3.13 26.05 -12.53
C THR A 121 -3.58 24.59 -12.53
N LYS A 122 -4.83 24.35 -12.94
CA LYS A 122 -5.44 23.00 -12.98
C LYS A 122 -5.32 22.25 -11.65
N SER A 123 -5.46 22.96 -10.51
CA SER A 123 -5.24 22.42 -9.17
C SER A 123 -6.56 22.24 -8.42
N GLN A 124 -6.71 21.12 -7.71
CA GLN A 124 -7.81 20.87 -6.79
C GLN A 124 -7.41 21.11 -5.33
N SER A 125 -6.12 20.89 -5.04
CA SER A 125 -5.53 21.06 -3.71
C SER A 125 -4.16 21.70 -3.80
N PHE A 126 -3.78 22.45 -2.77
CA PHE A 126 -2.45 23.04 -2.64
C PHE A 126 -2.05 23.08 -1.19
N SER A 127 -0.78 22.91 -0.91
CA SER A 127 -0.19 23.12 0.42
C SER A 127 1.10 23.92 0.31
N LEU A 128 1.33 24.82 1.26
CA LEU A 128 2.54 25.60 1.36
C LEU A 128 2.95 25.73 2.83
N ARG A 129 4.15 25.33 3.16
CA ARG A 129 4.73 25.40 4.50
C ARG A 129 6.09 26.08 4.43
N ALA A 130 6.42 26.84 5.47
CA ALA A 130 7.74 27.43 5.65
C ALA A 130 8.41 26.79 6.88
N VAL A 131 9.64 26.32 6.73
CA VAL A 131 10.38 25.61 7.77
C VAL A 131 11.86 26.03 7.78
N GLY A 132 12.57 25.71 8.83
CA GLY A 132 14.01 25.88 8.92
C GLY A 132 14.77 25.02 7.89
N SER A 133 16.03 25.31 7.69
CA SER A 133 16.89 24.52 6.78
C SER A 133 17.06 23.06 7.21
N ASP A 134 16.73 22.75 8.47
CA ASP A 134 16.69 21.42 9.06
C ASP A 134 15.32 20.72 8.91
N PHE A 135 14.43 21.25 8.10
CA PHE A 135 13.04 20.79 7.90
C PHE A 135 12.14 20.87 9.13
N ARG A 136 12.59 21.49 10.21
CA ARG A 136 11.78 21.68 11.41
C ARG A 136 11.00 23.00 11.33
N PRO A 137 9.82 23.09 11.94
CA PRO A 137 9.19 24.38 12.18
C PRO A 137 10.21 25.28 12.89
N SER A 138 10.44 26.45 12.35
CA SER A 138 11.39 27.42 12.89
C SER A 138 10.66 28.49 13.69
N SER A 139 11.12 28.80 14.89
CA SER A 139 10.64 29.94 15.68
C SER A 139 10.96 31.28 15.00
N ALA A 140 11.89 31.26 14.04
CA ALA A 140 12.23 32.44 13.25
C ALA A 140 11.24 32.71 12.10
N LEU A 141 10.28 31.79 11.84
CA LEU A 141 9.31 31.95 10.76
C LEU A 141 7.87 31.91 11.27
N GLU A 142 7.11 32.92 10.90
CA GLU A 142 5.68 33.00 11.25
C GLU A 142 4.87 33.46 10.04
N TRP A 143 3.78 32.74 9.72
CA TRP A 143 2.80 33.24 8.76
C TRP A 143 1.92 34.30 9.42
N VAL A 144 1.86 35.47 8.83
CA VAL A 144 0.97 36.54 9.30
C VAL A 144 -0.45 36.16 8.93
N VAL A 145 -1.31 36.07 9.95
CA VAL A 145 -2.73 35.77 9.75
C VAL A 145 -3.53 37.04 9.85
N THR A 146 -4.09 37.48 8.74
CA THR A 146 -4.92 38.69 8.66
C THR A 146 -6.36 38.33 8.39
N GLY A 147 -7.29 38.99 9.13
CA GLY A 147 -8.71 39.04 8.77
C GLY A 147 -9.55 37.78 9.06
N ALA A 148 -9.06 36.80 9.80
CA ALA A 148 -9.87 35.67 10.25
C ALA A 148 -10.12 35.76 11.76
N PRO A 149 -11.38 35.55 12.24
CA PRO A 149 -11.66 35.41 13.65
C PRO A 149 -10.93 34.22 14.21
N ALA A 150 -10.57 34.23 15.49
CA ALA A 150 -10.01 33.08 16.19
C ALA A 150 -10.99 31.91 16.09
N ASP A 151 -10.58 30.84 15.40
CA ASP A 151 -11.39 29.64 15.20
C ASP A 151 -11.28 28.76 16.45
N PRO A 152 -12.40 28.37 17.09
CA PRO A 152 -12.37 27.44 18.23
C PRO A 152 -11.77 26.09 17.89
N SER A 153 -11.66 25.74 16.62
CA SER A 153 -11.03 24.49 16.15
C SER A 153 -9.50 24.52 16.10
N ASP A 154 -8.82 25.52 16.62
CA ASP A 154 -7.35 25.57 16.73
C ASP A 154 -6.77 24.46 17.62
N LEU A 155 -7.58 23.86 18.49
CA LEU A 155 -7.23 22.75 19.37
C LEU A 155 -8.00 21.51 18.91
N ALA A 156 -7.32 20.56 18.27
CA ALA A 156 -7.91 19.31 17.83
C ALA A 156 -7.71 18.23 18.90
N LEU A 157 -8.77 17.50 19.18
CA LEU A 157 -8.82 16.40 20.13
C LEU A 157 -9.29 15.13 19.41
N ASP A 158 -8.50 14.07 19.49
CA ASP A 158 -8.87 12.71 19.12
C ASP A 158 -8.75 11.83 20.36
N VAL A 159 -9.80 11.11 20.70
CA VAL A 159 -9.83 10.21 21.87
C VAL A 159 -9.90 8.78 21.37
N GLY A 160 -8.82 8.04 21.58
CA GLY A 160 -8.77 6.60 21.42
C GLY A 160 -9.32 5.92 22.67
N ALA A 161 -10.01 4.79 22.49
CA ALA A 161 -10.46 3.93 23.57
C ALA A 161 -10.03 2.49 23.30
N ALA A 162 -9.67 1.78 24.36
CA ALA A 162 -9.39 0.36 24.33
C ALA A 162 -10.12 -0.34 25.48
N PHE A 163 -10.78 -1.44 25.19
CA PHE A 163 -11.49 -2.23 26.19
C PHE A 163 -10.54 -3.18 26.92
N GLU A 164 -10.58 -3.13 28.25
CA GLU A 164 -9.80 -3.95 29.15
C GLU A 164 -10.69 -4.64 30.19
N ALA A 165 -10.18 -5.65 30.86
CA ALA A 165 -10.90 -6.32 31.93
C ALA A 165 -11.32 -5.35 33.06
N ALA A 166 -10.49 -4.34 33.34
CA ALA A 166 -10.76 -3.30 34.34
C ALA A 166 -11.75 -2.22 33.88
N GLY A 167 -12.07 -2.16 32.56
CA GLY A 167 -12.96 -1.15 32.00
C GLY A 167 -12.48 -0.58 30.67
N VAL A 168 -12.44 0.73 30.54
CA VAL A 168 -12.04 1.44 29.32
C VAL A 168 -10.77 2.26 29.56
N ARG A 169 -9.72 1.99 28.80
CA ARG A 169 -8.54 2.84 28.78
C ARG A 169 -8.66 3.86 27.67
N LEU A 170 -8.41 5.13 27.99
CA LEU A 170 -8.43 6.25 27.03
C LEU A 170 -7.03 6.66 26.62
N THR A 171 -6.89 7.04 25.37
CA THR A 171 -5.69 7.67 24.82
C THR A 171 -6.09 8.97 24.15
N ILE A 172 -5.59 10.07 24.66
CA ILE A 172 -5.88 11.40 24.13
C ILE A 172 -4.75 11.82 23.19
N LYS A 173 -5.09 12.12 21.96
CA LYS A 173 -4.20 12.80 21.01
C LYS A 173 -4.66 14.24 20.87
N LEU A 174 -3.76 15.13 21.22
CA LEU A 174 -3.99 16.56 21.15
C LEU A 174 -3.07 17.18 20.12
N ALA A 175 -3.62 18.01 19.25
CA ALA A 175 -2.86 18.80 18.31
C ALA A 175 -3.37 20.24 18.27
N ARG A 176 -2.46 21.18 18.06
CA ARG A 176 -2.78 22.61 18.01
C ARG A 176 -2.19 23.29 16.78
N ALA A 177 -3.02 24.09 16.10
CA ALA A 177 -2.65 24.79 14.88
C ALA A 177 -1.84 26.06 15.15
N ARG A 178 -2.04 26.69 16.29
CA ARG A 178 -1.44 27.97 16.72
C ARG A 178 -1.12 27.93 18.20
N SER A 179 0.03 28.50 18.59
CA SER A 179 0.28 28.89 19.97
C SER A 179 1.18 30.14 20.01
N THR A 180 0.84 31.07 20.87
CA THR A 180 1.79 32.11 21.25
C THR A 180 2.85 31.52 22.17
N ALA A 181 4.00 32.17 22.35
CA ALA A 181 5.02 31.74 23.30
C ALA A 181 4.49 31.60 24.74
N GLU A 182 3.55 32.48 25.11
CA GLU A 182 2.88 32.48 26.42
C GLU A 182 1.94 31.26 26.57
N GLU A 183 1.18 30.95 25.52
CA GLU A 183 0.32 29.73 25.50
C GLU A 183 1.10 28.44 25.45
N GLN A 184 2.28 28.40 24.82
CA GLN A 184 3.15 27.22 24.83
C GLN A 184 3.68 26.89 26.23
N ALA A 185 3.86 27.91 27.07
CA ALA A 185 4.22 27.73 28.45
C ALA A 185 3.09 27.16 29.32
N SER A 186 1.84 27.21 28.83
CA SER A 186 0.67 26.72 29.56
C SER A 186 0.64 25.20 29.61
N PRO A 187 0.25 24.60 30.74
CA PRO A 187 0.05 23.16 30.84
C PRO A 187 -1.14 22.72 30.01
N ILE A 188 -1.11 21.46 29.60
CA ILE A 188 -2.30 20.79 29.09
C ILE A 188 -3.09 20.29 30.31
N GLU A 189 -4.32 20.72 30.45
CA GLU A 189 -5.22 20.23 31.48
C GLU A 189 -6.22 19.26 30.85
N VAL A 190 -6.33 18.09 31.42
CA VAL A 190 -7.25 17.04 30.99
C VAL A 190 -8.23 16.76 32.12
N GLU A 191 -9.52 16.80 31.79
CA GLU A 191 -10.60 16.42 32.70
C GLU A 191 -11.47 15.35 32.02
N VAL A 192 -11.70 14.25 32.68
CA VAL A 192 -12.64 13.20 32.27
C VAL A 192 -13.76 13.15 33.31
N ARG A 193 -15.00 13.34 32.86
CA ARG A 193 -16.20 13.25 33.68
C ARG A 193 -17.04 12.06 33.25
N GLY A 194 -17.48 11.27 34.19
CA GLY A 194 -18.48 10.21 34.01
C GLY A 194 -19.77 10.54 34.72
N ALA A 195 -20.68 9.58 34.80
CA ALA A 195 -21.98 9.72 35.44
C ALA A 195 -21.88 10.07 36.95
N VAL A 196 -20.83 9.65 37.61
CA VAL A 196 -20.60 9.86 39.05
C VAL A 196 -19.78 11.12 39.37
N GLY A 197 -19.38 11.88 38.37
CA GLY A 197 -18.57 13.11 38.54
C GLY A 197 -17.25 13.07 37.82
N VAL A 198 -16.24 13.76 38.37
CA VAL A 198 -14.88 13.79 37.78
C VAL A 198 -14.17 12.47 38.07
N LEU A 199 -13.84 11.74 37.02
CA LEU A 199 -13.10 10.50 37.08
C LEU A 199 -11.58 10.72 37.05
N PHE A 200 -11.16 11.77 36.33
CA PHE A 200 -9.75 12.13 36.18
C PHE A 200 -9.62 13.62 35.93
N ALA A 201 -8.68 14.26 36.62
CA ALA A 201 -8.27 15.64 36.34
C ALA A 201 -6.78 15.77 36.64
N ALA A 202 -6.00 16.12 35.65
CA ALA A 202 -4.57 16.33 35.79
C ALA A 202 -4.01 17.30 34.77
N SER A 203 -2.89 17.92 35.13
CA SER A 203 -1.99 18.57 34.19
C SER A 203 -1.11 17.53 33.52
N ALA A 204 -1.21 17.40 32.22
CA ALA A 204 -0.54 16.36 31.45
C ALA A 204 0.71 16.86 30.71
N GLY A 205 1.41 17.82 31.29
CA GLY A 205 2.60 18.40 30.69
C GLY A 205 2.30 19.58 29.76
N ARG A 206 3.19 19.81 28.81
CA ARG A 206 3.09 20.92 27.85
C ARG A 206 3.11 20.38 26.43
N LEU A 207 2.49 21.08 25.48
CA LEU A 207 2.67 20.77 24.08
C LEU A 207 4.12 21.00 23.68
N PRO A 208 4.81 19.97 23.15
CA PRO A 208 6.20 20.11 22.77
C PRO A 208 6.31 21.09 21.59
N TYR A 209 7.15 22.11 21.77
CA TYR A 209 7.53 22.99 20.67
C TYR A 209 8.75 22.41 19.94
N PRO A 210 8.80 22.43 18.63
CA PRO A 210 7.85 23.01 17.67
C PRO A 210 6.77 22.04 17.21
N ARG A 211 6.68 20.84 17.76
CA ARG A 211 5.60 19.87 17.49
C ARG A 211 4.43 20.20 18.40
N ALA A 212 3.43 20.85 17.87
CA ALA A 212 2.21 21.15 18.61
C ALA A 212 1.28 19.93 18.75
N GLU A 213 1.86 18.74 18.95
CA GLU A 213 1.14 17.47 19.12
C GLU A 213 1.65 16.70 20.34
N THR A 214 0.74 16.05 21.04
CA THR A 214 1.09 15.12 22.13
C THR A 214 0.07 14.00 22.19
N THR A 215 0.51 12.86 22.72
CA THR A 215 -0.34 11.72 23.03
C THR A 215 -0.24 11.43 24.52
N LEU A 216 -1.38 11.35 25.17
CA LEU A 216 -1.51 11.12 26.62
C LEU A 216 -2.27 9.80 26.82
N ALA A 217 -1.64 8.83 27.46
CA ALA A 217 -2.33 7.64 27.92
C ALA A 217 -2.93 7.92 29.30
N LEU A 218 -4.22 7.67 29.48
CA LEU A 218 -4.91 7.80 30.75
C LEU A 218 -5.03 6.44 31.44
N PRO A 219 -5.33 6.41 32.74
CA PRO A 219 -5.67 5.17 33.43
C PRO A 219 -6.91 4.50 32.84
N SER A 220 -7.12 3.24 33.15
CA SER A 220 -8.36 2.53 32.82
C SER A 220 -9.47 2.96 33.77
N PHE A 221 -10.67 3.21 33.25
CA PHE A 221 -11.85 3.61 34.01
C PHE A 221 -12.83 2.43 34.10
N PRO A 222 -13.39 2.14 35.28
CA PRO A 222 -14.42 1.11 35.41
C PRO A 222 -15.59 1.36 34.45
N MET A 223 -16.11 0.31 33.82
CA MET A 223 -17.16 0.43 32.82
C MET A 223 -18.43 1.12 33.34
N ALA A 224 -18.79 0.88 34.63
CA ALA A 224 -19.93 1.53 35.25
C ALA A 224 -19.80 3.06 35.27
N ASP A 225 -18.57 3.58 35.37
CA ASP A 225 -18.29 5.02 35.41
C ASP A 225 -18.05 5.59 34.00
N ALA A 226 -17.58 4.73 33.09
CA ALA A 226 -17.16 5.10 31.73
C ALA A 226 -18.26 4.91 30.66
N ALA A 227 -19.45 4.37 31.04
CA ALA A 227 -20.54 4.16 30.09
C ALA A 227 -20.96 5.42 29.33
N ALA A 228 -20.86 6.58 29.97
CA ALA A 228 -21.04 7.88 29.35
C ALA A 228 -20.01 8.84 29.93
N ILE A 229 -19.05 9.24 29.13
CA ILE A 229 -17.96 10.13 29.56
C ILE A 229 -17.85 11.38 28.68
N THR A 230 -17.37 12.43 29.30
CA THR A 230 -17.01 13.68 28.63
C THR A 230 -15.54 13.95 28.90
N VAL A 231 -14.77 14.06 27.85
CA VAL A 231 -13.34 14.40 27.89
C VAL A 231 -13.19 15.87 27.50
N THR A 232 -12.71 16.68 28.43
CA THR A 232 -12.40 18.10 28.19
C THR A 232 -10.89 18.31 28.29
N VAL A 233 -10.32 18.93 27.28
CA VAL A 233 -8.91 19.30 27.27
C VAL A 233 -8.79 20.82 27.15
N ARG A 234 -7.98 21.42 28.02
CA ARG A 234 -7.67 22.85 28.01
C ARG A 234 -6.18 23.07 27.79
N HIS A 235 -5.86 24.09 27.01
CA HIS A 235 -4.49 24.54 26.80
C HIS A 235 -4.47 26.05 26.65
N GLY A 236 -4.02 26.77 27.67
CA GLY A 236 -4.17 28.22 27.77
C GLY A 236 -5.66 28.62 27.82
N VAL A 237 -6.03 29.58 27.00
CA VAL A 237 -7.43 30.06 26.90
C VAL A 237 -8.32 29.13 26.02
N ARG A 238 -7.80 28.10 25.45
CA ARG A 238 -8.50 27.18 24.54
C ARG A 238 -9.00 25.94 25.26
N SER A 239 -10.19 25.52 24.89
CA SER A 239 -10.79 24.29 25.40
C SER A 239 -11.49 23.55 24.29
N THR A 240 -11.39 22.23 24.29
CA THR A 240 -12.16 21.33 23.41
C THR A 240 -12.74 20.21 24.24
N THR A 241 -13.90 19.75 23.86
CA THR A 241 -14.66 18.72 24.59
C THR A 241 -15.23 17.70 23.62
N THR A 242 -15.16 16.42 23.98
CA THR A 242 -15.84 15.32 23.27
C THR A 242 -16.59 14.46 24.26
N SER A 243 -17.74 13.94 23.86
CA SER A 243 -18.52 12.98 24.64
C SER A 243 -18.50 11.62 23.95
N LEU A 244 -18.35 10.57 24.73
CA LEU A 244 -18.27 9.19 24.27
C LEU A 244 -19.24 8.34 25.09
N HIS A 245 -19.86 7.36 24.44
CA HIS A 245 -20.73 6.38 25.06
C HIS A 245 -20.20 4.99 24.76
N PHE A 246 -20.06 4.16 25.78
CA PHE A 246 -19.60 2.79 25.64
C PHE A 246 -20.63 1.83 26.22
N HIS A 247 -20.82 0.70 25.57
CA HIS A 247 -21.78 -0.32 25.99
C HIS A 247 -21.06 -1.44 26.76
N ALA A 248 -21.52 -1.74 27.96
CA ALA A 248 -20.93 -2.78 28.80
C ALA A 248 -20.94 -4.17 28.13
N GLU A 249 -21.97 -4.45 27.35
CA GLU A 249 -22.07 -5.70 26.58
C GLU A 249 -20.96 -5.82 25.53
N ALA A 250 -20.65 -4.72 24.83
CA ALA A 250 -19.58 -4.69 23.85
C ALA A 250 -18.22 -4.89 24.52
N GLN A 251 -17.95 -4.17 25.62
CA GLN A 251 -16.71 -4.34 26.39
C GLN A 251 -16.57 -5.78 26.89
N HIS A 252 -17.63 -6.35 27.46
CA HIS A 252 -17.60 -7.74 27.97
C HIS A 252 -17.29 -8.75 26.83
N ALA A 253 -17.97 -8.62 25.69
CA ALA A 253 -17.77 -9.49 24.54
C ALA A 253 -16.34 -9.39 23.98
N VAL A 254 -15.78 -8.18 23.86
CA VAL A 254 -14.40 -7.95 23.39
C VAL A 254 -13.38 -8.58 24.34
N VAL A 255 -13.50 -8.33 25.65
CA VAL A 255 -12.58 -8.84 26.66
C VAL A 255 -12.63 -10.38 26.72
N ARG A 256 -13.84 -10.95 26.72
CA ARG A 256 -14.06 -12.39 26.68
C ARG A 256 -13.44 -13.04 25.45
N ALA A 257 -13.67 -12.46 24.27
CA ALA A 257 -13.13 -12.96 23.00
C ALA A 257 -11.61 -12.94 22.97
N ARG A 258 -10.99 -11.84 23.45
CA ARG A 258 -9.54 -11.74 23.56
C ARG A 258 -8.96 -12.75 24.55
N ALA A 259 -9.64 -13.01 25.66
CA ALA A 259 -9.23 -14.05 26.61
C ALA A 259 -9.36 -15.45 25.99
N ALA A 260 -10.48 -15.77 25.36
CA ALA A 260 -10.72 -17.07 24.72
C ALA A 260 -9.74 -17.35 23.57
N ALA A 261 -9.37 -16.31 22.80
CA ALA A 261 -8.46 -16.42 21.66
C ALA A 261 -6.98 -16.12 22.00
N GLY A 262 -6.66 -15.67 23.22
CA GLY A 262 -5.32 -15.20 23.59
C GLY A 262 -4.30 -16.28 23.92
N GLY A 263 -4.73 -17.54 24.06
CA GLY A 263 -3.91 -18.68 24.47
C GLY A 263 -3.49 -19.59 23.32
N THR A 264 -2.74 -20.66 23.68
CA THR A 264 -2.52 -21.79 22.78
C THR A 264 -3.80 -22.60 22.66
N LEU A 265 -4.34 -22.66 21.47
CA LEU A 265 -5.59 -23.37 21.20
C LEU A 265 -5.32 -24.84 20.81
N PRO A 266 -6.27 -25.76 21.07
CA PRO A 266 -6.16 -27.15 20.64
C PRO A 266 -6.11 -27.28 19.11
N SER A 267 -5.55 -28.39 18.62
CA SER A 267 -5.46 -28.69 17.17
C SER A 267 -6.83 -28.86 16.49
N THR A 268 -7.91 -28.98 17.25
CA THR A 268 -9.29 -28.98 16.77
C THR A 268 -9.72 -27.63 16.21
N VAL A 269 -9.10 -26.52 16.65
CA VAL A 269 -9.35 -25.18 16.15
C VAL A 269 -8.56 -24.98 14.84
N LYS A 270 -9.26 -24.76 13.75
CA LYS A 270 -8.66 -24.62 12.43
C LYS A 270 -7.84 -23.32 12.29
N PRO A 271 -6.78 -23.33 11.46
CA PRO A 271 -5.98 -22.12 11.19
C PRO A 271 -6.84 -20.93 10.76
N GLY A 272 -6.57 -19.75 11.33
CA GLY A 272 -7.29 -18.51 11.05
C GLY A 272 -8.61 -18.32 11.82
N SER A 273 -9.09 -19.32 12.58
CA SER A 273 -10.29 -19.15 13.41
C SER A 273 -10.02 -18.21 14.59
N GLN A 274 -8.87 -18.35 15.25
CA GLN A 274 -8.41 -17.43 16.30
C GLN A 274 -8.30 -16.00 15.80
N ASP A 275 -7.62 -15.80 14.69
CA ASP A 275 -7.41 -14.48 14.06
C ASP A 275 -8.76 -13.81 13.72
N SER A 276 -9.72 -14.60 13.24
CA SER A 276 -11.04 -14.10 12.87
C SER A 276 -11.85 -13.63 14.10
N VAL A 277 -11.74 -14.33 15.23
CA VAL A 277 -12.39 -13.92 16.49
C VAL A 277 -11.74 -12.65 17.04
N LEU A 278 -10.41 -12.56 17.04
CA LEU A 278 -9.68 -11.36 17.45
C LEU A 278 -10.04 -10.16 16.56
N HIS A 279 -10.10 -10.35 15.25
CA HIS A 279 -10.50 -9.30 14.32
C HIS A 279 -11.94 -8.80 14.58
N LEU A 280 -12.88 -9.70 14.86
CA LEU A 280 -14.26 -9.31 15.15
C LEU A 280 -14.34 -8.53 16.47
N ALA A 281 -13.50 -8.85 17.46
CA ALA A 281 -13.36 -8.06 18.67
C ALA A 281 -12.82 -6.65 18.37
N ASP A 282 -11.81 -6.53 17.50
CA ASP A 282 -11.28 -5.24 17.07
C ASP A 282 -12.33 -4.42 16.29
N VAL A 283 -13.15 -5.06 15.45
CA VAL A 283 -14.26 -4.41 14.75
C VAL A 283 -15.27 -3.84 15.74
N LEU A 284 -15.67 -4.62 16.76
CA LEU A 284 -16.63 -4.17 17.78
C LEU A 284 -16.08 -3.01 18.61
N GLU A 285 -14.83 -3.10 19.04
CA GLU A 285 -14.16 -2.03 19.78
C GLU A 285 -14.04 -0.76 18.93
N ASP A 286 -13.75 -0.87 17.62
CA ASP A 286 -13.72 0.25 16.71
C ASP A 286 -15.08 0.91 16.52
N LEU A 287 -16.18 0.15 16.45
CA LEU A 287 -17.53 0.68 16.37
C LEU A 287 -17.86 1.55 17.60
N GLU A 288 -17.52 1.06 18.79
CA GLU A 288 -17.70 1.81 20.04
C GLU A 288 -16.81 3.06 20.08
N ARG A 289 -15.54 2.92 19.71
CA ARG A 289 -14.58 4.02 19.72
C ARG A 289 -14.97 5.16 18.77
N ILE A 290 -15.49 4.86 17.58
CA ILE A 290 -15.91 5.89 16.62
C ILE A 290 -17.35 6.37 16.82
N GLN A 291 -18.04 5.84 17.82
CA GLN A 291 -19.45 6.13 18.09
C GLN A 291 -20.32 5.86 16.84
N ASP A 292 -20.18 4.64 16.28
CA ASP A 292 -20.88 4.27 15.05
C ASP A 292 -22.41 4.25 15.28
N PRO A 293 -23.19 4.89 14.44
CA PRO A 293 -24.64 4.96 14.62
C PRO A 293 -25.38 3.66 14.35
N ASP A 294 -24.72 2.64 13.76
CA ASP A 294 -25.33 1.35 13.41
C ASP A 294 -25.37 0.40 14.59
N GLN A 295 -26.24 0.70 15.55
CA GLN A 295 -26.42 -0.09 16.77
C GLN A 295 -26.91 -1.52 16.49
N ALA A 296 -27.61 -1.74 15.36
CA ALA A 296 -28.05 -3.07 14.98
C ALA A 296 -26.87 -3.98 14.60
N PHE A 297 -25.92 -3.44 13.86
CA PHE A 297 -24.69 -4.14 13.51
C PHE A 297 -23.80 -4.38 14.74
N ALA A 298 -23.66 -3.41 15.63
CA ALA A 298 -22.92 -3.57 16.88
C ALA A 298 -23.53 -4.70 17.74
N ALA A 299 -24.85 -4.70 17.97
CA ALA A 299 -25.53 -5.74 18.72
C ALA A 299 -25.46 -7.13 18.04
N GLN A 300 -25.47 -7.20 16.71
CA GLN A 300 -25.25 -8.44 15.99
C GLN A 300 -23.83 -8.95 16.22
N THR A 301 -22.84 -8.05 16.16
CA THR A 301 -21.43 -8.39 16.38
C THR A 301 -21.17 -8.89 17.79
N VAL A 302 -21.81 -8.30 18.83
CA VAL A 302 -21.78 -8.80 20.22
C VAL A 302 -22.25 -10.26 20.28
N ARG A 303 -23.45 -10.53 19.74
CA ARG A 303 -24.01 -11.90 19.77
C ARG A 303 -23.13 -12.91 19.03
N GLU A 304 -22.59 -12.50 17.89
CA GLU A 304 -21.70 -13.37 17.12
C GLU A 304 -20.40 -13.65 17.87
N LEU A 305 -19.81 -12.62 18.45
CA LEU A 305 -18.56 -12.72 19.20
C LEU A 305 -18.72 -13.61 20.44
N ASP A 306 -19.83 -13.48 21.17
CA ASP A 306 -20.16 -14.36 22.32
C ASP A 306 -20.31 -15.83 21.90
N ALA A 307 -21.01 -16.09 20.81
CA ALA A 307 -21.19 -17.44 20.29
C ALA A 307 -19.88 -18.10 19.86
N LEU A 308 -18.99 -17.32 19.20
CA LEU A 308 -17.67 -17.79 18.79
C LEU A 308 -16.75 -18.03 19.99
N SER A 309 -16.76 -17.13 20.97
CA SER A 309 -15.99 -17.25 22.21
C SER A 309 -16.39 -18.50 23.02
N THR A 310 -17.69 -18.78 23.13
CA THR A 310 -18.20 -19.99 23.81
C THR A 310 -17.64 -21.28 23.21
N LYS A 311 -17.54 -21.36 21.86
CA LYS A 311 -16.94 -22.52 21.19
C LYS A 311 -15.43 -22.61 21.43
N LEU A 312 -14.70 -21.49 21.37
CA LEU A 312 -13.27 -21.48 21.66
C LEU A 312 -12.96 -21.91 23.10
N GLU A 313 -13.73 -21.42 24.08
CA GLU A 313 -13.62 -21.80 25.50
C GLU A 313 -13.85 -23.31 25.70
N ALA A 314 -14.71 -23.90 24.87
CA ALA A 314 -14.95 -25.35 24.86
C ALA A 314 -13.86 -26.13 24.06
N GLY A 315 -12.85 -25.46 23.50
CA GLY A 315 -11.80 -26.08 22.70
C GLY A 315 -12.27 -26.55 21.31
N ALA A 316 -13.43 -26.07 20.84
CA ALA A 316 -13.97 -26.39 19.51
C ALA A 316 -13.71 -25.28 18.52
N ASP A 317 -13.63 -25.63 17.20
CA ASP A 317 -13.54 -24.62 16.15
C ASP A 317 -14.81 -23.75 16.13
N PRO A 318 -14.69 -22.42 16.31
CA PRO A 318 -15.83 -21.52 16.39
C PRO A 318 -16.64 -21.48 15.07
N TYR A 319 -16.02 -21.81 13.93
CA TYR A 319 -16.64 -21.77 12.61
C TYR A 319 -17.09 -23.12 12.08
N GLU A 320 -16.91 -24.19 12.84
CA GLU A 320 -17.38 -25.52 12.43
C GLU A 320 -18.89 -25.57 12.20
N GLY A 321 -19.26 -26.12 11.04
CA GLY A 321 -20.68 -26.26 10.62
C GLY A 321 -21.33 -24.95 10.16
N ARG A 322 -20.64 -23.81 10.19
CA ARG A 322 -21.21 -22.55 9.68
C ARG A 322 -21.16 -22.51 8.15
N THR A 323 -22.28 -22.15 7.55
CA THR A 323 -22.43 -22.00 6.09
C THR A 323 -22.79 -20.57 5.72
N GLY A 324 -22.76 -20.24 4.42
CA GLY A 324 -23.06 -18.90 3.90
C GLY A 324 -21.93 -17.90 4.11
N PRO A 325 -22.21 -16.60 4.00
CA PRO A 325 -21.22 -15.53 4.09
C PRO A 325 -20.75 -15.33 5.54
N GLN A 326 -19.44 -15.17 5.68
CA GLN A 326 -18.74 -15.00 6.95
C GLN A 326 -17.66 -13.93 6.81
N ARG A 327 -17.56 -13.05 7.79
CA ARG A 327 -16.42 -12.14 7.96
C ARG A 327 -15.31 -12.90 8.68
N ARG A 328 -14.17 -13.01 8.04
CA ARG A 328 -13.02 -13.72 8.57
C ARG A 328 -11.78 -12.83 8.54
N ALA A 329 -10.71 -13.23 9.19
CA ALA A 329 -9.43 -12.54 9.10
C ALA A 329 -8.26 -13.52 9.23
N LEU A 330 -7.13 -13.12 8.65
CA LEU A 330 -5.84 -13.76 8.87
C LEU A 330 -4.80 -12.73 9.27
N ARG A 331 -3.86 -13.16 10.08
CA ARG A 331 -2.68 -12.36 10.41
C ARG A 331 -1.73 -12.31 9.22
N SER A 332 -1.40 -11.09 8.80
CA SER A 332 -0.42 -10.88 7.75
C SER A 332 1.00 -11.15 8.28
N PRO A 333 1.81 -11.95 7.60
CA PRO A 333 3.21 -12.15 7.98
C PRO A 333 4.07 -10.92 7.73
N VAL A 334 3.56 -9.97 6.95
CA VAL A 334 4.28 -8.76 6.51
C VAL A 334 4.44 -7.75 7.65
N ASP A 335 3.36 -7.53 8.42
CA ASP A 335 3.29 -6.51 9.47
C ASP A 335 2.65 -7.01 10.78
N GLY A 336 2.29 -8.29 10.83
CA GLY A 336 1.67 -8.91 12.02
C GLY A 336 0.23 -8.49 12.30
N LYS A 337 -0.40 -7.67 11.44
CA LYS A 337 -1.77 -7.19 11.63
C LYS A 337 -2.81 -8.15 11.08
N LEU A 338 -4.03 -8.03 11.59
CA LEU A 338 -5.17 -8.79 11.12
C LEU A 338 -5.82 -8.10 9.92
N TYR A 339 -5.97 -8.85 8.83
CA TYR A 339 -6.66 -8.37 7.63
C TYR A 339 -7.91 -9.18 7.37
N GLU A 340 -9.01 -8.45 7.23
CA GLU A 340 -10.31 -9.02 6.94
C GLU A 340 -10.38 -9.61 5.53
N PHE A 341 -11.10 -10.71 5.40
CA PHE A 341 -11.59 -11.21 4.12
C PHE A 341 -13.01 -11.72 4.27
N GLY A 342 -13.77 -11.68 3.18
CA GLY A 342 -15.07 -12.31 3.11
C GLY A 342 -14.92 -13.78 2.70
N LEU A 343 -15.65 -14.66 3.35
CA LEU A 343 -15.73 -16.08 3.01
C LEU A 343 -17.20 -16.47 2.81
N SER A 344 -17.53 -17.16 1.71
CA SER A 344 -18.81 -17.84 1.56
C SER A 344 -18.58 -19.34 1.54
N VAL A 345 -19.26 -20.05 2.45
CA VAL A 345 -19.20 -21.50 2.57
C VAL A 345 -20.50 -22.10 2.01
N PRO A 346 -20.42 -23.05 1.07
CA PRO A 346 -21.63 -23.67 0.48
C PRO A 346 -22.47 -24.39 1.54
N ALA A 347 -23.80 -24.31 1.40
CA ALA A 347 -24.73 -24.92 2.35
C ALA A 347 -24.60 -26.45 2.41
N LYS A 348 -24.30 -27.07 1.27
CA LYS A 348 -24.10 -28.52 1.14
C LYS A 348 -22.91 -28.75 0.20
N PRO A 349 -21.75 -29.08 0.71
CA PRO A 349 -20.64 -29.53 -0.13
C PRO A 349 -21.06 -30.74 -0.96
N LYS A 350 -20.76 -30.74 -2.25
CA LYS A 350 -21.15 -31.82 -3.21
C LYS A 350 -20.10 -32.91 -3.32
N SER A 351 -18.86 -32.58 -2.90
CA SER A 351 -17.72 -33.50 -2.96
C SER A 351 -16.73 -33.22 -1.83
N GLU A 352 -15.72 -34.09 -1.68
CA GLU A 352 -14.61 -33.83 -0.74
C GLU A 352 -13.69 -32.69 -1.19
N LYS A 353 -13.73 -32.36 -2.48
CA LYS A 353 -12.96 -31.27 -3.10
C LYS A 353 -13.90 -30.35 -3.84
N GLU A 354 -14.07 -29.15 -3.33
CA GLU A 354 -15.01 -28.16 -3.83
C GLU A 354 -14.32 -27.03 -4.61
N PRO A 355 -15.01 -26.39 -5.57
CA PRO A 355 -14.45 -25.26 -6.30
C PRO A 355 -14.35 -24.01 -5.45
N LEU A 356 -13.44 -23.10 -5.84
CA LEU A 356 -13.22 -21.80 -5.21
C LEU A 356 -13.31 -20.66 -6.23
N ILE A 357 -14.10 -19.63 -5.91
CA ILE A 357 -14.08 -18.35 -6.61
C ILE A 357 -13.37 -17.32 -5.74
N VAL A 358 -12.33 -16.66 -6.25
CA VAL A 358 -11.71 -15.50 -5.62
C VAL A 358 -12.26 -14.24 -6.28
N ILE A 359 -12.87 -13.35 -5.50
CA ILE A 359 -13.46 -12.11 -6.02
C ILE A 359 -12.79 -10.87 -5.43
N LEU A 360 -12.22 -10.04 -6.30
CA LEU A 360 -11.42 -8.88 -5.97
C LEU A 360 -12.24 -7.59 -6.01
N HIS A 361 -12.09 -6.73 -4.98
CA HIS A 361 -12.85 -5.47 -4.91
C HIS A 361 -12.27 -4.34 -5.77
N GLY A 362 -13.12 -3.38 -6.14
CA GLY A 362 -12.72 -2.11 -6.74
C GLY A 362 -12.10 -1.15 -5.71
N LEU A 363 -11.68 0.04 -6.17
CA LEU A 363 -11.18 1.11 -5.28
C LEU A 363 -12.15 1.37 -4.12
N HIS A 364 -11.61 1.45 -2.89
CA HIS A 364 -12.37 1.67 -1.65
C HIS A 364 -13.43 0.58 -1.37
N GLY A 365 -13.37 -0.53 -2.09
CA GLY A 365 -14.27 -1.65 -1.90
C GLY A 365 -14.01 -2.40 -0.58
N ARG A 366 -14.95 -3.30 -0.25
CA ARG A 366 -14.92 -4.07 0.98
C ARG A 366 -15.19 -5.54 0.71
N PRO A 367 -14.58 -6.47 1.47
CA PRO A 367 -14.69 -7.90 1.21
C PRO A 367 -16.13 -8.43 1.19
N MET A 368 -16.94 -8.13 2.21
CA MET A 368 -18.30 -8.63 2.29
C MET A 368 -19.20 -8.08 1.17
N THR A 369 -18.97 -6.83 0.74
CA THR A 369 -19.67 -6.23 -0.41
C THR A 369 -19.40 -7.03 -1.68
N MET A 370 -18.19 -7.53 -1.88
CA MET A 370 -17.84 -8.30 -3.07
C MET A 370 -18.47 -9.68 -3.10
N LEU A 371 -18.56 -10.35 -1.96
CA LEU A 371 -19.34 -11.59 -1.88
C LEU A 371 -20.81 -11.36 -2.25
N ARG A 372 -21.37 -10.23 -1.80
CA ARG A 372 -22.73 -9.83 -2.14
C ARG A 372 -22.90 -9.60 -3.66
N TYR A 373 -21.95 -8.91 -4.28
CA TYR A 373 -21.97 -8.68 -5.73
C TYR A 373 -21.87 -9.97 -6.54
N LEU A 374 -21.03 -10.92 -6.12
CA LEU A 374 -20.85 -12.20 -6.78
C LEU A 374 -22.15 -12.99 -6.94
N VAL A 375 -23.10 -12.78 -6.05
CA VAL A 375 -24.43 -13.41 -6.09
C VAL A 375 -25.54 -12.48 -6.62
N GLY A 376 -25.17 -11.37 -7.24
CA GLY A 376 -26.10 -10.43 -7.88
C GLY A 376 -26.76 -9.43 -6.93
N GLY A 377 -26.23 -9.30 -5.71
CA GLY A 377 -26.80 -8.44 -4.65
C GLY A 377 -26.26 -7.01 -4.65
N ASP A 378 -26.41 -6.24 -5.70
CA ASP A 378 -26.13 -4.80 -5.67
C ASP A 378 -27.40 -3.99 -5.40
N ASP A 379 -27.46 -3.33 -4.24
CA ASP A 379 -28.55 -2.43 -3.86
C ASP A 379 -28.06 -0.98 -3.97
N ALA A 380 -28.53 -0.28 -4.99
CA ALA A 380 -28.15 1.10 -5.27
C ALA A 380 -28.55 2.08 -4.14
N ASN A 381 -29.53 1.71 -3.31
CA ASN A 381 -30.00 2.55 -2.20
C ASN A 381 -29.16 2.41 -0.93
N LYS A 382 -28.25 1.43 -0.85
CA LYS A 382 -27.36 1.21 0.29
C LYS A 382 -26.00 1.85 0.06
N THR A 383 -25.47 2.47 1.12
CA THR A 383 -24.07 2.94 1.13
C THR A 383 -23.09 1.75 1.10
N PRO A 384 -21.84 1.95 0.68
CA PRO A 384 -20.83 0.89 0.74
C PRO A 384 -20.69 0.22 2.12
N VAL A 385 -20.81 1.00 3.20
CA VAL A 385 -20.78 0.48 4.58
C VAL A 385 -22.00 -0.40 4.87
N GLN A 386 -23.18 0.04 4.49
CA GLN A 386 -24.41 -0.75 4.67
C GLN A 386 -24.38 -2.06 3.86
N LYS A 387 -23.85 -2.02 2.62
CA LYS A 387 -23.68 -3.24 1.81
C LYS A 387 -22.72 -4.23 2.47
N ASP A 388 -21.68 -3.75 3.10
CA ASP A 388 -20.69 -4.57 3.78
C ASP A 388 -21.22 -5.21 5.07
N ARG A 389 -22.11 -4.52 5.77
CA ARG A 389 -22.66 -4.95 7.08
C ARG A 389 -23.92 -5.81 6.99
N SER A 390 -24.64 -5.73 5.88
CA SER A 390 -25.93 -6.42 5.72
C SER A 390 -25.84 -7.54 4.70
N TRP A 391 -26.38 -8.71 5.06
CA TRP A 391 -26.64 -9.78 4.12
C TRP A 391 -28.16 -9.95 3.97
N ASP A 392 -28.60 -10.01 2.73
CA ASP A 392 -30.01 -10.21 2.43
C ASP A 392 -30.28 -11.71 2.22
N ALA A 393 -31.17 -12.28 3.02
CA ALA A 393 -31.50 -13.70 2.95
C ALA A 393 -32.18 -14.11 1.63
N SER A 394 -32.69 -13.14 0.85
CA SER A 394 -33.25 -13.39 -0.48
C SER A 394 -32.18 -13.61 -1.57
N LEU A 395 -30.91 -13.29 -1.28
CA LEU A 395 -29.84 -13.49 -2.26
C LEU A 395 -29.60 -14.97 -2.50
N PRO A 396 -29.35 -15.38 -3.76
CA PRO A 396 -29.12 -16.76 -4.09
C PRO A 396 -27.88 -17.32 -3.38
N ALA A 397 -28.00 -18.56 -2.91
CA ALA A 397 -26.86 -19.27 -2.36
C ALA A 397 -25.88 -19.68 -3.47
N LEU A 398 -24.58 -19.59 -3.17
CA LEU A 398 -23.52 -20.05 -4.05
C LEU A 398 -23.16 -21.50 -3.69
N ASP A 399 -23.18 -22.39 -4.71
CA ASP A 399 -22.77 -23.79 -4.59
C ASP A 399 -21.26 -23.99 -4.75
N ALA A 400 -20.48 -23.11 -4.15
CA ALA A 400 -19.02 -23.12 -4.17
C ALA A 400 -18.47 -22.29 -3.00
N TYR A 401 -17.23 -22.52 -2.65
CA TYR A 401 -16.55 -21.56 -1.81
C TYR A 401 -16.27 -20.27 -2.58
N ALA A 402 -16.38 -19.15 -1.90
CA ALA A 402 -15.93 -17.88 -2.44
C ALA A 402 -15.12 -17.12 -1.37
N ILE A 403 -14.04 -16.48 -1.81
CA ILE A 403 -13.18 -15.63 -0.97
C ILE A 403 -13.06 -14.25 -1.60
N ALA A 404 -13.26 -13.22 -0.77
CA ALA A 404 -13.02 -11.84 -1.14
C ALA A 404 -11.89 -11.27 -0.26
N PRO A 405 -10.65 -11.16 -0.77
CA PRO A 405 -9.52 -10.58 -0.04
C PRO A 405 -9.73 -9.10 0.28
N SER A 406 -9.08 -8.60 1.35
CA SER A 406 -8.98 -7.16 1.59
C SER A 406 -8.08 -6.45 0.57
N GLY A 407 -7.21 -7.21 -0.11
CA GLY A 407 -6.21 -6.68 -1.04
C GLY A 407 -5.26 -5.68 -0.39
N HIS A 408 -5.18 -5.64 0.95
CA HIS A 408 -4.53 -4.56 1.69
C HIS A 408 -5.06 -3.17 1.28
N GLY A 409 -6.35 -3.03 0.97
CA GLY A 409 -6.99 -1.82 0.50
C GLY A 409 -6.73 -1.54 -0.99
N ASP A 410 -6.34 -0.31 -1.33
CA ASP A 410 -6.22 0.14 -2.72
C ASP A 410 -4.85 -0.22 -3.37
N SER A 411 -4.35 -1.43 -3.13
CA SER A 411 -3.05 -1.91 -3.61
C SER A 411 -2.98 -2.14 -5.13
N THR A 412 -4.11 -2.08 -5.83
CA THR A 412 -4.26 -2.56 -7.22
C THR A 412 -3.90 -4.04 -7.38
N TYR A 413 -4.02 -4.81 -6.29
CA TYR A 413 -3.62 -6.21 -6.18
C TYR A 413 -2.18 -6.44 -6.66
N ARG A 414 -1.27 -5.58 -6.15
CA ARG A 414 0.18 -5.68 -6.34
C ARG A 414 0.83 -5.90 -4.98
N TRP A 415 2.04 -6.43 -4.98
CA TRP A 415 2.83 -6.70 -3.77
C TRP A 415 2.01 -7.49 -2.73
N LEU A 416 1.90 -6.92 -1.53
CA LEU A 416 1.17 -7.54 -0.41
C LEU A 416 -0.30 -7.87 -0.74
N GLY A 417 -0.97 -7.16 -1.65
CA GLY A 417 -2.35 -7.47 -2.05
C GLY A 417 -2.46 -8.71 -2.95
N GLU A 418 -1.48 -8.94 -3.82
CA GLU A 418 -1.34 -10.16 -4.61
C GLU A 418 -1.01 -11.35 -3.69
N ASP A 419 -0.02 -11.18 -2.80
CA ASP A 419 0.41 -12.21 -1.87
C ASP A 419 -0.70 -12.61 -0.89
N GLU A 420 -1.51 -11.66 -0.40
CA GLU A 420 -2.69 -11.95 0.42
C GLU A 420 -3.67 -12.86 -0.34
N SER A 421 -3.95 -12.54 -1.59
CA SER A 421 -4.88 -13.32 -2.41
C SER A 421 -4.40 -14.77 -2.59
N LEU A 422 -3.12 -14.97 -2.84
CA LEU A 422 -2.53 -16.31 -2.97
C LEU A 422 -2.49 -17.06 -1.64
N ARG A 423 -2.14 -16.40 -0.54
CA ARG A 423 -2.18 -17.01 0.80
C ARG A 423 -3.57 -17.45 1.22
N LEU A 424 -4.60 -16.68 0.88
CA LEU A 424 -5.98 -17.05 1.16
C LEU A 424 -6.42 -18.27 0.36
N ILE A 425 -5.94 -18.43 -0.88
CA ILE A 425 -6.15 -19.64 -1.68
C ILE A 425 -5.50 -20.84 -0.99
N ASP A 426 -4.25 -20.74 -0.56
CA ASP A 426 -3.53 -21.83 0.09
C ASP A 426 -4.12 -22.17 1.47
N TRP A 427 -4.54 -21.15 2.22
CA TRP A 427 -5.31 -21.34 3.44
C TRP A 427 -6.62 -22.12 3.18
N ALA A 428 -7.37 -21.74 2.16
CA ALA A 428 -8.62 -22.40 1.81
C ALA A 428 -8.42 -23.85 1.38
N LYS A 429 -7.38 -24.15 0.59
CA LYS A 429 -7.00 -25.53 0.25
C LYS A 429 -6.74 -26.36 1.50
N THR A 430 -6.04 -25.80 2.48
CA THR A 430 -5.67 -26.47 3.72
C THR A 430 -6.89 -26.69 4.65
N VAL A 431 -7.75 -25.68 4.78
CA VAL A 431 -8.85 -25.69 5.78
C VAL A 431 -10.11 -26.35 5.24
N TYR A 432 -10.38 -26.24 3.94
CA TYR A 432 -11.64 -26.69 3.33
C TYR A 432 -11.46 -27.75 2.22
N GLY A 433 -10.26 -28.16 1.91
CA GLY A 433 -10.03 -29.17 0.89
C GLY A 433 -10.44 -28.71 -0.52
N ILE A 434 -10.10 -27.48 -0.89
CA ILE A 434 -10.43 -26.92 -2.22
C ILE A 434 -9.79 -27.73 -3.34
N ASP A 435 -10.54 -27.94 -4.41
CA ASP A 435 -10.05 -28.53 -5.65
C ASP A 435 -9.08 -27.58 -6.36
N ALA A 436 -7.80 -27.93 -6.39
CA ALA A 436 -6.76 -27.09 -7.00
C ALA A 436 -6.98 -26.86 -8.50
N ASP A 437 -7.76 -27.72 -9.16
CA ASP A 437 -8.08 -27.58 -10.58
C ASP A 437 -9.37 -26.77 -10.85
N LYS A 438 -10.05 -26.32 -9.79
CA LYS A 438 -11.30 -25.56 -9.88
C LYS A 438 -11.24 -24.23 -9.12
N ILE A 439 -10.09 -23.58 -9.19
CA ILE A 439 -9.90 -22.24 -8.62
C ILE A 439 -10.08 -21.23 -9.75
N THR A 440 -10.95 -20.24 -9.54
CA THR A 440 -11.22 -19.19 -10.52
C THR A 440 -11.12 -17.82 -9.87
N MET A 441 -10.88 -16.79 -10.68
CA MET A 441 -10.72 -15.41 -10.17
C MET A 441 -11.60 -14.44 -10.94
N THR A 442 -12.15 -13.46 -10.22
CA THR A 442 -12.92 -12.38 -10.82
C THR A 442 -12.77 -11.10 -10.01
N GLY A 443 -13.20 -9.99 -10.56
CA GLY A 443 -13.19 -8.70 -9.89
C GLY A 443 -13.52 -7.56 -10.81
N ALA A 444 -13.93 -6.43 -10.25
CA ALA A 444 -14.37 -5.26 -11.02
C ALA A 444 -13.46 -4.06 -10.77
N SER A 445 -13.25 -3.21 -11.80
CA SER A 445 -12.46 -1.99 -11.71
C SER A 445 -11.01 -2.29 -11.28
N MET A 446 -10.53 -1.76 -10.13
CA MET A 446 -9.26 -2.16 -9.56
C MET A 446 -9.17 -3.69 -9.38
N GLY A 447 -10.24 -4.34 -8.94
CA GLY A 447 -10.33 -5.80 -8.86
C GLY A 447 -10.24 -6.47 -10.22
N GLY A 448 -10.73 -5.83 -11.29
CA GLY A 448 -10.59 -6.29 -12.67
C GLY A 448 -9.13 -6.25 -13.15
N ILE A 449 -8.36 -5.24 -12.71
CA ILE A 449 -6.91 -5.21 -12.95
C ILE A 449 -6.24 -6.42 -12.31
N GLY A 450 -6.54 -6.68 -11.03
CA GLY A 450 -6.00 -7.82 -10.29
C GLY A 450 -6.44 -9.16 -10.84
N ALA A 451 -7.70 -9.29 -11.27
CA ALA A 451 -8.27 -10.52 -11.83
C ALA A 451 -7.65 -10.93 -13.18
N ALA A 452 -6.98 -10.01 -13.87
CA ALA A 452 -6.12 -10.35 -15.01
C ALA A 452 -4.65 -10.54 -14.58
N ALA A 453 -4.12 -9.64 -13.73
CA ALA A 453 -2.72 -9.64 -13.35
C ALA A 453 -2.29 -10.92 -12.62
N ILE A 454 -3.02 -11.28 -11.56
CA ILE A 454 -2.64 -12.44 -10.72
C ILE A 454 -2.63 -13.75 -11.52
N PRO A 455 -3.67 -14.10 -12.31
CA PRO A 455 -3.62 -15.30 -13.14
C PRO A 455 -2.50 -15.28 -14.20
N PHE A 456 -2.14 -14.12 -14.74
CA PHE A 456 -1.04 -14.01 -15.69
C PHE A 456 0.34 -14.10 -15.03
N HIS A 457 0.47 -13.62 -13.79
CA HIS A 457 1.71 -13.77 -13.01
C HIS A 457 1.91 -15.21 -12.51
N HIS A 458 0.81 -15.94 -12.31
CA HIS A 458 0.81 -17.29 -11.75
C HIS A 458 0.06 -18.30 -12.67
N PRO A 459 0.55 -18.52 -13.91
CA PRO A 459 -0.06 -19.49 -14.81
C PRO A 459 -0.07 -20.88 -14.20
N GLY A 460 -1.20 -21.56 -14.29
CA GLY A 460 -1.39 -22.89 -13.72
C GLY A 460 -1.97 -22.90 -12.31
N VAL A 461 -2.37 -21.75 -11.76
CA VAL A 461 -3.15 -21.68 -10.52
C VAL A 461 -4.66 -21.64 -10.79
N PHE A 462 -5.08 -20.93 -11.84
CA PHE A 462 -6.49 -20.64 -12.10
C PHE A 462 -7.03 -21.39 -13.30
N ALA A 463 -8.27 -21.87 -13.19
CA ALA A 463 -9.01 -22.53 -14.26
C ALA A 463 -9.62 -21.54 -15.27
N ALA A 464 -10.03 -20.36 -14.81
CA ALA A 464 -10.57 -19.25 -15.61
C ALA A 464 -10.48 -17.95 -14.83
N ALA A 465 -10.58 -16.81 -15.55
CA ALA A 465 -10.65 -15.51 -14.92
C ALA A 465 -11.71 -14.59 -15.58
N ALA A 466 -12.33 -13.73 -14.78
CA ALA A 466 -13.30 -12.74 -15.25
C ALA A 466 -12.92 -11.31 -14.81
N PRO A 467 -11.99 -10.64 -15.52
CA PRO A 467 -11.66 -9.25 -15.27
C PRO A 467 -12.74 -8.31 -15.83
N LEU A 468 -13.45 -7.59 -14.94
CA LEU A 468 -14.55 -6.69 -15.32
C LEU A 468 -14.09 -5.23 -15.24
N CYS A 469 -14.36 -4.45 -16.29
CA CYS A 469 -14.08 -3.01 -16.42
C CYS A 469 -12.69 -2.61 -15.88
N GLY A 470 -11.71 -3.47 -16.07
CA GLY A 470 -10.34 -3.27 -15.64
C GLY A 470 -9.56 -2.37 -16.58
N TYR A 471 -8.43 -1.89 -16.11
CA TYR A 471 -7.46 -1.10 -16.87
C TYR A 471 -6.22 -1.97 -17.13
N HIS A 472 -5.97 -2.31 -18.40
CA HIS A 472 -5.03 -3.38 -18.73
C HIS A 472 -3.75 -2.93 -19.46
N SER A 473 -3.58 -1.62 -19.72
CA SER A 473 -2.35 -1.10 -20.31
C SER A 473 -1.97 0.27 -19.78
N TYR A 474 -0.80 0.41 -19.17
CA TYR A 474 -0.25 1.71 -18.77
C TYR A 474 0.06 2.62 -19.96
N PHE A 475 0.21 2.08 -21.16
CA PHE A 475 0.44 2.86 -22.38
C PHE A 475 -0.81 3.60 -22.89
N LEU A 476 -1.99 3.36 -22.31
CA LEU A 476 -3.17 4.19 -22.53
C LEU A 476 -3.11 5.53 -21.76
N ARG A 477 -2.20 5.67 -20.82
CA ARG A 477 -2.01 6.88 -20.02
C ARG A 477 -1.07 7.84 -20.71
N SER A 478 -1.50 9.08 -20.90
CA SER A 478 -0.69 10.13 -21.52
C SER A 478 0.56 10.49 -20.70
N ASP A 479 0.48 10.42 -19.36
CA ASP A 479 1.63 10.65 -18.49
C ASP A 479 2.71 9.56 -18.63
N VAL A 480 2.32 8.31 -18.85
CA VAL A 480 3.25 7.21 -19.11
C VAL A 480 3.88 7.32 -20.49
N THR A 481 3.07 7.48 -21.55
CA THR A 481 3.57 7.59 -22.93
C THR A 481 4.46 8.81 -23.15
N LYS A 482 4.19 9.89 -22.43
CA LYS A 482 5.02 11.10 -22.48
C LYS A 482 6.38 10.89 -21.81
N PHE A 483 6.46 10.14 -20.73
CA PHE A 483 7.65 10.05 -19.88
C PHE A 483 8.40 8.73 -19.96
N SER A 484 7.84 7.65 -20.52
CA SER A 484 8.53 6.35 -20.70
C SER A 484 9.61 6.40 -21.80
N LYS A 485 10.63 7.22 -21.60
CA LYS A 485 11.70 7.46 -22.60
C LYS A 485 12.99 6.69 -22.31
N LEU A 486 13.17 6.27 -21.06
CA LEU A 486 14.32 5.46 -20.67
C LEU A 486 13.94 3.96 -20.72
N ALA A 487 14.92 3.10 -21.02
CA ALA A 487 14.66 1.67 -21.21
C ALA A 487 14.02 1.02 -19.96
N TYR A 488 14.51 1.35 -18.77
CA TYR A 488 13.97 0.81 -17.53
C TYR A 488 12.54 1.31 -17.24
N GLU A 489 12.21 2.56 -17.61
CA GLU A 489 10.86 3.11 -17.43
C GLU A 489 9.86 2.40 -18.34
N ARG A 490 10.26 2.18 -19.59
CA ARG A 490 9.44 1.44 -20.55
C ARG A 490 9.20 0.01 -20.06
N PHE A 491 10.26 -0.68 -19.64
CA PHE A 491 10.17 -2.03 -19.11
C PHE A 491 9.21 -2.12 -17.91
N GLN A 492 9.29 -1.16 -16.98
CA GLN A 492 8.39 -1.15 -15.81
C GLN A 492 6.94 -0.82 -16.19
N ALA A 493 6.72 0.04 -17.18
CA ALA A 493 5.38 0.27 -17.71
C ALA A 493 4.80 -0.97 -18.41
N GLU A 494 5.64 -1.74 -19.11
CA GLU A 494 5.29 -3.05 -19.68
C GLU A 494 4.94 -4.05 -18.58
N GLU A 495 5.77 -4.16 -17.53
CA GLU A 495 5.51 -5.01 -16.37
C GLU A 495 4.14 -4.73 -15.73
N ARG A 496 3.75 -3.45 -15.66
CA ARG A 496 2.46 -3.02 -15.09
C ARG A 496 1.26 -3.22 -16.01
N SER A 497 1.50 -3.53 -17.27
CA SER A 497 0.46 -3.65 -18.29
C SER A 497 0.06 -5.11 -18.48
N ASN A 498 -1.13 -5.50 -18.03
CA ASN A 498 -1.61 -6.89 -18.12
C ASN A 498 -1.58 -7.43 -19.55
N VAL A 499 -1.83 -6.57 -20.55
CA VAL A 499 -1.78 -6.94 -21.98
C VAL A 499 -0.39 -7.48 -22.38
N MET A 500 0.68 -7.05 -21.71
CA MET A 500 2.04 -7.51 -21.97
C MET A 500 2.33 -8.92 -21.41
N TRP A 501 1.45 -9.42 -20.54
CA TRP A 501 1.52 -10.75 -19.95
C TRP A 501 0.54 -11.74 -20.58
N ALA A 502 -0.25 -11.31 -21.55
CA ALA A 502 -1.35 -12.07 -22.12
C ALA A 502 -0.94 -13.41 -22.73
N GLU A 503 0.33 -13.56 -23.16
CA GLU A 503 0.87 -14.84 -23.65
C GLU A 503 0.79 -15.96 -22.59
N ASN A 504 0.83 -15.61 -21.29
CA ASN A 504 0.67 -16.57 -20.19
C ASN A 504 -0.77 -17.10 -20.08
N GLY A 505 -1.71 -16.48 -20.78
CA GLY A 505 -3.13 -16.84 -20.79
C GLY A 505 -3.52 -17.93 -21.78
N HIS A 506 -2.58 -18.63 -22.44
CA HIS A 506 -2.87 -19.67 -23.44
C HIS A 506 -3.90 -20.70 -22.96
N ASP A 507 -3.78 -21.16 -21.72
CA ASP A 507 -4.66 -22.16 -21.11
C ASP A 507 -5.66 -21.54 -20.10
N LEU A 508 -5.81 -20.23 -20.09
CA LEU A 508 -6.68 -19.48 -19.18
C LEU A 508 -7.84 -18.81 -19.96
N PRO A 509 -9.05 -19.38 -19.96
CA PRO A 509 -10.23 -18.71 -20.51
C PRO A 509 -10.53 -17.39 -19.77
N LEU A 510 -10.83 -16.32 -20.51
CA LEU A 510 -11.29 -15.06 -19.96
C LEU A 510 -12.75 -14.77 -20.26
N PHE A 511 -13.41 -14.15 -19.28
CA PHE A 511 -14.67 -13.44 -19.48
C PHE A 511 -14.45 -11.96 -19.15
N VAL A 512 -14.59 -11.07 -20.14
CA VAL A 512 -14.37 -9.64 -19.96
C VAL A 512 -15.68 -8.89 -20.13
N ALA A 513 -16.02 -8.00 -19.21
CA ALA A 513 -17.16 -7.10 -19.39
C ALA A 513 -16.74 -5.65 -19.24
N HIS A 514 -17.24 -4.77 -20.11
CA HIS A 514 -17.03 -3.32 -20.08
C HIS A 514 -18.31 -2.59 -20.46
N GLY A 515 -18.72 -1.60 -19.66
CA GLY A 515 -19.95 -0.85 -19.92
C GLY A 515 -19.77 0.15 -21.06
N THR A 516 -20.74 0.18 -21.99
CA THR A 516 -20.67 1.11 -23.14
C THR A 516 -20.75 2.60 -22.73
N MET A 517 -21.17 2.89 -21.50
CA MET A 517 -21.23 4.24 -20.92
C MET A 517 -20.17 4.48 -19.82
N ASP A 518 -19.18 3.59 -19.71
CA ASP A 518 -18.11 3.66 -18.73
C ASP A 518 -16.92 4.52 -19.22
N LEU A 519 -15.81 4.46 -18.51
CA LEU A 519 -14.48 4.96 -18.92
C LEU A 519 -14.12 4.41 -20.31
N PRO A 520 -13.13 4.97 -21.01
CA PRO A 520 -12.80 4.53 -22.37
C PRO A 520 -12.76 3.02 -22.52
N GLU A 521 -13.51 2.48 -23.46
CA GLU A 521 -13.60 1.05 -23.76
C GLU A 521 -12.23 0.42 -23.97
N ALA A 522 -11.26 1.19 -24.50
CA ALA A 522 -9.88 0.77 -24.66
C ALA A 522 -9.23 0.24 -23.36
N ASN A 523 -9.71 0.62 -22.18
CA ASN A 523 -9.20 0.11 -20.91
C ASN A 523 -9.29 -1.42 -20.83
N SER A 524 -10.39 -2.01 -21.29
CA SER A 524 -10.57 -3.46 -21.39
C SER A 524 -10.30 -3.97 -22.82
N GLY A 525 -10.59 -3.17 -23.84
CA GLY A 525 -10.46 -3.52 -25.25
C GLY A 525 -9.06 -3.99 -25.64
N VAL A 526 -7.99 -3.34 -25.14
CA VAL A 526 -6.61 -3.76 -25.42
C VAL A 526 -6.32 -5.20 -24.98
N LEU A 527 -6.99 -5.71 -23.94
CA LEU A 527 -6.83 -7.09 -23.49
C LEU A 527 -7.69 -8.05 -24.34
N ILE A 528 -8.88 -7.62 -24.71
CA ILE A 528 -9.76 -8.37 -25.63
C ILE A 528 -9.04 -8.55 -26.97
N ASP A 529 -8.63 -7.46 -27.61
CA ASP A 529 -7.89 -7.46 -28.88
C ASP A 529 -6.66 -8.37 -28.83
N ARG A 530 -5.90 -8.31 -27.72
CA ARG A 530 -4.71 -9.14 -27.58
C ARG A 530 -5.04 -10.64 -27.48
N TYR A 531 -6.10 -11.02 -26.78
CA TYR A 531 -6.51 -12.42 -26.69
C TYR A 531 -7.02 -12.94 -28.03
N GLU A 532 -7.78 -12.13 -28.77
CA GLU A 532 -8.26 -12.45 -30.12
C GLU A 532 -7.09 -12.59 -31.11
N GLU A 533 -6.09 -11.70 -31.07
CA GLU A 533 -4.86 -11.78 -31.85
C GLU A 533 -4.09 -13.09 -31.57
N LEU A 534 -3.99 -13.46 -30.29
CA LEU A 534 -3.35 -14.70 -29.85
C LEU A 534 -4.21 -15.95 -30.11
N LYS A 535 -5.48 -15.77 -30.51
CA LYS A 535 -6.48 -16.83 -30.70
C LYS A 535 -6.74 -17.64 -29.42
N TYR A 536 -6.74 -16.96 -28.28
CA TYR A 536 -7.02 -17.55 -26.99
C TYR A 536 -8.52 -17.51 -26.68
N ARG A 537 -8.97 -18.35 -25.73
CA ARG A 537 -10.39 -18.44 -25.37
C ARG A 537 -10.84 -17.21 -24.60
N ILE A 538 -11.72 -16.44 -25.19
CA ILE A 538 -12.31 -15.24 -24.57
C ILE A 538 -13.80 -15.16 -24.86
N VAL A 539 -14.54 -14.72 -23.85
CA VAL A 539 -15.93 -14.24 -23.98
C VAL A 539 -15.93 -12.80 -23.52
N HIS A 540 -16.54 -11.91 -24.25
CA HIS A 540 -16.68 -10.53 -23.83
C HIS A 540 -18.09 -10.00 -23.99
N GLU A 541 -18.46 -9.06 -23.11
CA GLU A 541 -19.77 -8.43 -23.10
C GLU A 541 -19.66 -6.91 -22.93
N HIS A 542 -20.55 -6.19 -23.61
CA HIS A 542 -20.62 -4.73 -23.57
C HIS A 542 -22.02 -4.26 -23.16
N PRO A 543 -22.45 -4.48 -21.90
CA PRO A 543 -23.76 -4.05 -21.44
C PRO A 543 -23.90 -2.53 -21.48
N HIS A 544 -25.12 -2.05 -21.76
CA HIS A 544 -25.43 -0.61 -21.83
C HIS A 544 -25.59 -0.02 -20.42
N VAL A 545 -24.49 0.00 -19.67
CA VAL A 545 -24.39 0.53 -18.31
C VAL A 545 -23.10 1.38 -18.19
N GLY A 546 -23.02 2.17 -17.11
CA GLY A 546 -21.78 2.83 -16.73
C GLY A 546 -20.79 1.84 -16.11
N HIS A 547 -20.06 2.29 -15.08
CA HIS A 547 -19.01 1.48 -14.43
C HIS A 547 -19.54 0.22 -13.72
N ASN A 548 -20.84 0.16 -13.39
CA ASN A 548 -21.46 -0.97 -12.69
C ASN A 548 -21.75 -2.15 -13.63
N VAL A 549 -20.71 -2.73 -14.23
CA VAL A 549 -20.84 -3.92 -15.09
C VAL A 549 -21.00 -5.22 -14.29
N TRP A 550 -20.67 -5.21 -12.99
CA TRP A 550 -20.78 -6.39 -12.14
C TRP A 550 -22.24 -6.80 -11.92
N GLN A 551 -23.18 -5.85 -11.90
CA GLN A 551 -24.58 -6.19 -11.75
C GLN A 551 -25.11 -7.09 -12.88
N PRO A 552 -25.08 -6.71 -14.18
CA PRO A 552 -25.53 -7.61 -15.26
C PRO A 552 -24.66 -8.86 -15.42
N THR A 553 -23.40 -8.81 -15.00
CA THR A 553 -22.49 -9.97 -15.05
C THR A 553 -22.85 -11.02 -14.01
N TYR A 554 -23.16 -10.63 -12.78
CA TYR A 554 -23.42 -11.58 -11.69
C TYR A 554 -24.91 -11.83 -11.43
N GLU A 555 -25.79 -11.05 -12.02
CA GLU A 555 -27.22 -11.26 -11.91
C GLU A 555 -27.57 -12.72 -12.22
N ASN A 556 -28.46 -13.31 -11.43
CA ASN A 556 -28.86 -14.72 -11.54
C ASN A 556 -27.66 -15.71 -11.52
N LEU A 557 -26.56 -15.36 -10.86
CA LEU A 557 -25.34 -16.18 -10.82
C LEU A 557 -24.67 -16.41 -12.18
N LYS A 558 -24.96 -15.62 -13.21
CA LYS A 558 -24.45 -15.83 -14.58
C LYS A 558 -22.92 -15.93 -14.62
N GLY A 559 -22.20 -14.92 -14.11
CA GLY A 559 -20.75 -14.91 -14.09
C GLY A 559 -20.17 -16.00 -13.19
N ALA A 560 -20.79 -16.25 -12.03
CA ALA A 560 -20.36 -17.33 -11.13
C ALA A 560 -20.47 -18.72 -11.79
N ARG A 561 -21.58 -18.99 -12.49
CA ARG A 561 -21.76 -20.26 -13.25
C ARG A 561 -20.75 -20.40 -14.37
N TRP A 562 -20.46 -19.31 -15.08
CA TRP A 562 -19.42 -19.34 -16.12
C TRP A 562 -18.06 -19.72 -15.52
N LEU A 563 -17.64 -19.10 -14.43
CA LEU A 563 -16.40 -19.43 -13.74
C LEU A 563 -16.36 -20.90 -13.30
N LEU A 564 -17.43 -21.38 -12.65
CA LEU A 564 -17.54 -22.74 -12.12
C LEU A 564 -17.63 -23.82 -13.22
N SER A 565 -17.89 -23.44 -14.48
CA SER A 565 -17.90 -24.40 -15.60
C SER A 565 -16.50 -24.77 -16.10
N HIS A 566 -15.44 -24.15 -15.56
CA HIS A 566 -14.07 -24.37 -16.01
C HIS A 566 -13.28 -25.23 -15.03
N THR A 567 -12.34 -25.99 -15.59
CA THR A 567 -11.36 -26.79 -14.87
C THR A 567 -9.98 -26.50 -15.45
N ARG A 568 -8.98 -26.39 -14.61
CA ARG A 568 -7.59 -26.13 -14.99
C ARG A 568 -7.07 -27.25 -15.88
N THR A 569 -6.36 -26.90 -16.94
CA THR A 569 -5.68 -27.84 -17.82
C THR A 569 -4.31 -28.21 -17.27
N HIS A 570 -3.75 -29.32 -17.75
CA HIS A 570 -2.38 -29.77 -17.47
C HIS A 570 -1.60 -29.83 -18.80
N PRO A 571 -1.16 -28.67 -19.34
CA PRO A 571 -0.62 -28.61 -20.69
C PRO A 571 0.73 -29.31 -20.80
N SER A 572 0.91 -30.03 -21.91
CA SER A 572 2.21 -30.57 -22.30
C SER A 572 3.08 -29.59 -23.08
N ARG A 573 2.53 -28.42 -23.44
CA ARG A 573 3.22 -27.33 -24.13
C ARG A 573 2.99 -26.06 -23.37
N LEU A 574 4.08 -25.31 -23.14
CA LEU A 574 4.04 -24.03 -22.44
C LEU A 574 4.60 -22.93 -23.35
N HIS A 575 3.93 -21.80 -23.32
CA HIS A 575 4.43 -20.54 -23.81
C HIS A 575 4.39 -19.57 -22.63
N PHE A 576 5.55 -19.30 -22.06
CA PHE A 576 5.67 -18.60 -20.80
C PHE A 576 6.59 -17.39 -20.93
N ARG A 577 6.17 -16.28 -20.34
CA ARG A 577 7.00 -15.09 -20.19
C ARG A 577 6.93 -14.53 -18.80
N THR A 578 8.04 -13.96 -18.33
CA THR A 578 8.11 -13.30 -17.03
C THR A 578 9.12 -12.15 -17.05
N VAL A 579 8.99 -11.24 -16.12
CA VAL A 579 9.93 -10.13 -15.91
C VAL A 579 10.96 -10.44 -14.84
N ARG A 580 10.69 -11.45 -13.98
CA ARG A 580 11.55 -11.84 -12.86
C ARG A 580 11.15 -13.18 -12.25
N PRO A 581 12.07 -13.86 -11.56
CA PRO A 581 11.85 -15.18 -10.97
C PRO A 581 10.73 -15.26 -9.92
N ARG A 582 10.36 -14.16 -9.25
CA ARG A 582 9.19 -14.12 -8.35
C ARG A 582 7.91 -14.59 -9.07
N TYR A 583 7.76 -14.23 -10.33
CA TYR A 583 6.69 -14.68 -11.22
C TYR A 583 7.19 -15.76 -12.19
N GLY A 584 8.17 -16.57 -11.75
CA GLY A 584 8.89 -17.51 -12.61
C GLY A 584 8.19 -18.85 -12.83
N GLN A 585 7.03 -19.10 -12.20
CA GLN A 585 6.36 -20.41 -12.28
C GLN A 585 5.24 -20.40 -13.32
N SER A 586 5.23 -21.45 -14.16
CA SER A 586 4.16 -21.76 -15.08
C SER A 586 3.97 -23.27 -15.13
N TYR A 587 2.89 -23.79 -14.53
CA TYR A 587 2.64 -25.22 -14.44
C TYR A 587 3.88 -25.98 -13.94
N TRP A 588 4.42 -26.87 -14.74
CA TRP A 588 5.59 -27.70 -14.41
C TRP A 588 6.95 -27.04 -14.66
N LEU A 589 6.98 -25.80 -15.17
CA LEU A 589 8.21 -25.02 -15.40
C LEU A 589 8.39 -23.95 -14.33
N ARG A 590 9.60 -23.82 -13.81
CA ARG A 590 9.99 -22.68 -12.96
C ARG A 590 11.30 -22.06 -13.43
N VAL A 591 11.30 -20.79 -13.75
CA VAL A 591 12.50 -19.97 -13.97
C VAL A 591 12.97 -19.47 -12.60
N LEU A 592 14.19 -19.84 -12.22
CA LEU A 592 14.77 -19.52 -10.89
C LEU A 592 15.73 -18.34 -10.94
N ALA A 593 16.38 -18.09 -12.08
CA ALA A 593 17.26 -16.94 -12.29
C ALA A 593 17.24 -16.49 -13.75
N GLN A 594 17.44 -15.18 -13.95
CA GLN A 594 17.57 -14.54 -15.27
C GLN A 594 19.04 -14.24 -15.57
N GLU A 595 19.38 -14.12 -16.86
CA GLU A 595 20.71 -13.64 -17.30
C GLU A 595 20.84 -12.12 -17.10
N ARG A 596 19.76 -11.39 -17.40
CA ARG A 596 19.70 -9.92 -17.31
C ARG A 596 18.41 -9.46 -16.65
N SER A 597 18.54 -8.62 -15.65
CA SER A 597 17.42 -7.94 -15.01
C SER A 597 16.92 -6.78 -15.90
N GLY A 598 15.66 -6.41 -15.77
CA GLY A 598 15.08 -5.33 -16.58
C GLY A 598 14.77 -5.73 -18.03
N GLU A 599 14.75 -7.01 -18.33
CA GLU A 599 14.37 -7.59 -19.62
C GLU A 599 13.39 -8.75 -19.44
N TRP A 600 12.54 -8.93 -20.44
CA TRP A 600 11.61 -10.06 -20.46
C TRP A 600 12.36 -11.40 -20.61
N THR A 601 11.92 -12.37 -19.87
CA THR A 601 12.28 -13.79 -20.05
C THR A 601 11.17 -14.47 -20.83
N ASN A 602 11.52 -15.30 -21.81
CA ASN A 602 10.56 -16.11 -22.55
C ASN A 602 11.03 -17.57 -22.58
N VAL A 603 10.09 -18.49 -22.42
CA VAL A 603 10.34 -19.92 -22.53
C VAL A 603 9.23 -20.55 -23.36
N ARG A 604 9.62 -21.26 -24.38
CA ARG A 604 8.76 -22.23 -25.06
C ARG A 604 9.20 -23.62 -24.65
N ALA A 605 8.27 -24.36 -24.09
CA ALA A 605 8.58 -25.68 -23.58
C ALA A 605 7.56 -26.71 -24.06
N ARG A 606 8.01 -27.95 -24.28
CA ARG A 606 7.19 -29.09 -24.67
C ARG A 606 7.64 -30.31 -23.91
N ARG A 607 6.70 -31.08 -23.41
CA ARG A 607 6.94 -32.38 -22.81
C ARG A 607 6.30 -33.49 -23.68
N GLU A 608 7.07 -34.49 -24.01
CA GLU A 608 6.64 -35.72 -24.69
C GLU A 608 7.19 -36.93 -23.94
N LYS A 609 6.32 -37.61 -23.18
CA LYS A 609 6.72 -38.70 -22.29
C LYS A 609 7.81 -38.21 -21.31
N ASP A 610 9.01 -38.81 -21.40
CA ASP A 610 10.23 -38.54 -20.61
C ASP A 610 11.16 -37.48 -21.22
N LEU A 611 10.79 -36.91 -22.37
CA LEU A 611 11.56 -35.85 -23.04
C LEU A 611 10.93 -34.47 -22.82
N PHE A 612 11.72 -33.57 -22.31
CA PHE A 612 11.44 -32.12 -22.30
C PHE A 612 12.26 -31.41 -23.37
N THR A 613 11.64 -30.55 -24.14
CA THR A 613 12.32 -29.68 -25.11
C THR A 613 12.01 -28.24 -24.78
N LEU A 614 13.04 -27.43 -24.53
CA LEU A 614 12.91 -26.02 -24.17
C LEU A 614 13.74 -25.13 -25.09
N VAL A 615 13.15 -23.99 -25.45
CA VAL A 615 13.83 -22.85 -26.09
C VAL A 615 13.67 -21.68 -25.17
N THR A 616 14.78 -21.09 -24.74
CA THR A 616 14.77 -20.04 -23.71
C THR A 616 15.39 -18.73 -24.19
N MET A 617 14.92 -17.64 -23.66
CA MET A 617 15.51 -16.33 -23.81
C MET A 617 15.60 -15.67 -22.43
N ASN A 618 16.77 -15.18 -22.07
CA ASN A 618 17.04 -14.54 -20.77
C ASN A 618 16.81 -15.46 -19.55
N VAL A 619 17.12 -16.76 -19.66
CA VAL A 619 17.06 -17.73 -18.56
C VAL A 619 18.47 -18.13 -18.16
N ARG A 620 18.82 -17.98 -16.88
CA ARG A 620 20.08 -18.43 -16.30
C ARG A 620 19.93 -19.73 -15.51
N GLU A 621 18.76 -19.97 -14.89
CA GLU A 621 18.45 -21.17 -14.13
C GLU A 621 16.98 -21.53 -14.24
N LEU A 622 16.67 -22.79 -14.35
CA LEU A 622 15.31 -23.34 -14.38
C LEU A 622 15.19 -24.65 -13.60
N PHE A 623 13.94 -24.98 -13.28
CA PHE A 623 13.53 -26.23 -12.65
C PHE A 623 12.28 -26.76 -13.34
N LEU A 624 12.19 -28.10 -13.51
CA LEU A 624 11.00 -28.78 -14.06
C LEU A 624 10.39 -29.66 -12.98
N ASP A 625 9.11 -29.49 -12.73
CA ASP A 625 8.39 -30.25 -11.70
C ASP A 625 7.91 -31.57 -12.25
N ARG A 626 8.36 -32.68 -11.64
CA ARG A 626 8.00 -34.04 -12.06
C ARG A 626 6.52 -34.34 -11.82
N VAL A 627 5.97 -33.90 -10.73
CA VAL A 627 4.57 -34.17 -10.35
C VAL A 627 3.61 -33.41 -11.26
N GLU A 628 3.78 -32.11 -11.38
CA GLU A 628 2.96 -31.28 -12.27
C GLU A 628 3.12 -31.66 -13.76
N SER A 629 4.32 -32.14 -14.15
CA SER A 629 4.55 -32.63 -15.51
C SER A 629 4.04 -34.03 -15.74
N THR A 630 3.64 -34.75 -14.69
CA THR A 630 3.19 -36.16 -14.76
C THR A 630 4.20 -37.12 -15.38
N VAL A 631 5.52 -36.83 -15.26
CA VAL A 631 6.58 -37.66 -15.89
C VAL A 631 7.04 -38.81 -15.02
N GLY A 632 6.67 -38.84 -13.75
CA GLY A 632 7.04 -39.86 -12.80
C GLY A 632 8.49 -39.78 -12.33
N SER A 633 8.98 -40.85 -11.66
CA SER A 633 10.32 -40.89 -11.07
C SER A 633 11.40 -41.38 -12.04
N GLY A 634 11.06 -42.01 -13.16
CA GLY A 634 12.00 -42.59 -14.11
C GLY A 634 13.06 -41.63 -14.68
N ALA A 635 13.99 -42.15 -15.46
CA ALA A 635 14.99 -41.32 -16.15
C ALA A 635 14.33 -40.30 -17.10
N VAL A 636 14.89 -39.11 -17.21
CA VAL A 636 14.34 -37.99 -17.98
C VAL A 636 15.42 -37.38 -18.85
N HIS A 637 15.04 -37.03 -20.08
CA HIS A 637 15.89 -36.32 -21.03
C HIS A 637 15.38 -34.86 -21.15
N VAL A 638 16.28 -33.90 -21.07
CA VAL A 638 15.98 -32.47 -21.24
C VAL A 638 16.85 -31.91 -22.34
N MET A 639 16.20 -31.45 -23.40
CA MET A 639 16.84 -30.68 -24.47
C MET A 639 16.55 -29.19 -24.20
N VAL A 640 17.56 -28.42 -23.82
CA VAL A 640 17.42 -26.98 -23.56
C VAL A 640 18.40 -26.20 -24.42
N ASP A 641 17.87 -25.29 -25.28
CA ASP A 641 18.63 -24.50 -26.26
C ASP A 641 19.63 -25.35 -27.06
N GLY A 642 19.25 -26.56 -27.43
CA GLY A 642 20.08 -27.53 -28.17
C GLY A 642 21.05 -28.33 -27.30
N ALA A 643 21.18 -28.06 -26.00
CA ALA A 643 21.98 -28.89 -25.10
C ALA A 643 21.17 -30.08 -24.56
N ALA A 644 21.74 -31.30 -24.62
CA ALA A 644 21.13 -32.48 -24.05
C ALA A 644 21.61 -32.71 -22.61
N LEU A 645 20.67 -32.87 -21.69
CA LEU A 645 20.89 -33.16 -20.27
C LEU A 645 20.12 -34.43 -19.92
N GLU A 646 20.79 -35.40 -19.30
CA GLU A 646 20.19 -36.66 -18.88
C GLU A 646 20.10 -36.72 -17.36
N TYR A 647 18.92 -37.02 -16.84
CA TYR A 647 18.64 -37.11 -15.41
C TYR A 647 18.30 -38.56 -15.05
N ALA A 648 18.97 -39.05 -14.03
CA ALA A 648 18.68 -40.36 -13.49
C ALA A 648 17.29 -40.41 -12.82
N GLU A 649 16.86 -41.60 -12.48
CA GLU A 649 15.65 -41.83 -11.71
C GLU A 649 15.67 -41.02 -10.40
N GLY A 650 14.58 -40.31 -10.09
CA GLY A 650 14.44 -39.49 -8.88
C GLY A 650 15.29 -38.21 -8.84
N GLU A 651 16.21 -38.01 -9.79
CA GLU A 651 17.07 -36.82 -9.82
C GLU A 651 16.21 -35.52 -10.03
N PRO A 652 16.44 -34.44 -9.25
CA PRO A 652 15.78 -33.16 -9.47
C PRO A 652 16.11 -32.59 -10.86
N LEU A 653 15.08 -32.19 -11.61
CA LEU A 653 15.23 -31.65 -12.96
C LEU A 653 15.62 -30.19 -12.94
N ALA A 654 16.77 -29.86 -12.37
CA ALA A 654 17.32 -28.51 -12.32
C ALA A 654 18.43 -28.33 -13.37
N ALA A 655 18.44 -27.17 -14.03
CA ALA A 655 19.47 -26.81 -14.99
C ALA A 655 19.85 -25.34 -14.88
N HIS A 656 21.12 -25.02 -15.07
CA HIS A 656 21.64 -23.65 -15.05
C HIS A 656 22.68 -23.41 -16.14
N LYS A 657 22.90 -22.15 -16.50
CA LYS A 657 23.95 -21.73 -17.43
C LYS A 657 25.25 -21.40 -16.69
N THR A 658 26.35 -21.93 -17.17
CA THR A 658 27.71 -21.47 -16.86
C THR A 658 28.30 -20.87 -18.13
N GLY A 659 28.45 -19.55 -18.20
CA GLY A 659 28.64 -18.84 -19.46
C GLY A 659 27.45 -19.08 -20.38
N THR A 660 27.69 -19.59 -21.58
CA THR A 660 26.63 -19.92 -22.57
C THR A 660 26.17 -21.37 -22.53
N LYS A 661 26.78 -22.24 -21.67
CA LYS A 661 26.56 -23.68 -21.66
C LYS A 661 25.61 -24.10 -20.54
N TRP A 662 24.56 -24.83 -20.88
CA TRP A 662 23.69 -25.50 -19.93
C TRP A 662 24.35 -26.65 -19.20
N ARG A 663 24.10 -26.77 -17.90
CA ARG A 663 24.57 -27.86 -17.01
C ARG A 663 23.46 -28.30 -16.08
N LYS A 664 23.51 -29.55 -15.63
CA LYS A 664 22.59 -30.07 -14.60
C LYS A 664 22.87 -29.43 -13.23
N GLY A 665 21.83 -29.40 -12.42
CA GLY A 665 21.87 -28.90 -11.04
C GLY A 665 21.54 -27.41 -10.90
N VAL A 666 21.71 -26.95 -9.69
CA VAL A 666 21.38 -25.57 -9.29
C VAL A 666 22.61 -24.66 -9.43
N LEU A 667 22.35 -23.36 -9.57
CA LEU A 667 23.40 -22.35 -9.59
C LEU A 667 24.10 -22.29 -8.22
N ALA A 668 25.41 -22.40 -8.20
CA ALA A 668 26.21 -22.44 -6.98
C ALA A 668 26.48 -21.05 -6.35
N ASP A 669 26.18 -19.96 -7.07
CA ASP A 669 26.40 -18.60 -6.60
C ASP A 669 25.35 -18.19 -5.55
N PRO A 670 25.71 -18.05 -4.24
CA PRO A 670 24.76 -17.68 -3.19
C PRO A 670 24.29 -16.23 -3.29
N HIS A 671 25.04 -15.39 -4.05
CA HIS A 671 24.75 -13.97 -4.25
C HIS A 671 24.00 -13.71 -5.56
N ALA A 672 23.63 -14.74 -6.32
CA ALA A 672 22.87 -14.55 -7.54
C ALA A 672 21.48 -13.96 -7.26
N LYS A 673 21.02 -13.09 -8.14
CA LYS A 673 19.60 -12.70 -8.21
C LYS A 673 18.77 -13.94 -8.55
N ARG A 674 18.08 -14.48 -7.56
CA ARG A 674 17.44 -15.78 -7.64
C ARG A 674 16.17 -15.88 -6.82
N GLY A 675 15.19 -16.63 -7.31
CA GLY A 675 13.96 -16.91 -6.58
C GLY A 675 13.18 -15.64 -6.25
N LEU A 676 12.95 -15.38 -4.98
CA LEU A 676 12.18 -14.21 -4.53
C LEU A 676 13.03 -12.93 -4.41
N ARG A 677 14.37 -13.03 -4.45
CA ARG A 677 15.29 -11.89 -4.30
C ARG A 677 15.89 -11.44 -5.60
N THR A 678 15.16 -10.62 -6.32
CA THR A 678 15.55 -10.18 -7.68
C THR A 678 15.33 -8.70 -7.94
N GLY A 679 14.82 -7.94 -6.97
CA GLY A 679 14.35 -6.57 -7.16
C GLY A 679 13.05 -6.52 -7.98
N PRO A 680 12.58 -5.36 -8.38
CA PRO A 680 13.14 -4.01 -8.18
C PRO A 680 12.92 -3.46 -6.76
N PHE A 681 13.25 -2.18 -6.53
CA PHE A 681 13.19 -1.55 -5.21
C PHE A 681 11.89 -1.83 -4.44
N ARG A 682 10.74 -1.79 -5.10
CA ARG A 682 9.45 -2.04 -4.47
C ARG A 682 9.12 -3.51 -4.20
N ASP A 683 10.03 -4.43 -4.57
CA ASP A 683 9.92 -5.84 -4.19
C ASP A 683 9.98 -6.03 -2.65
N LEU A 684 10.54 -5.06 -1.94
CA LEU A 684 10.53 -4.97 -0.47
C LEU A 684 9.14 -5.13 0.14
N TYR A 685 8.09 -4.63 -0.52
CA TYR A 685 6.74 -4.63 0.02
C TYR A 685 6.01 -5.99 -0.10
N HIS A 686 6.67 -7.02 -0.57
CA HIS A 686 6.19 -8.40 -0.52
C HIS A 686 6.54 -9.12 0.79
N GLU A 687 7.45 -8.59 1.59
CA GLU A 687 8.10 -9.31 2.68
C GLU A 687 7.94 -8.58 4.02
N PRO A 688 8.18 -9.24 5.16
CA PRO A 688 8.36 -8.55 6.44
C PRO A 688 9.41 -7.46 6.30
N LEU A 689 9.08 -6.24 6.70
CA LEU A 689 9.90 -5.06 6.42
C LEU A 689 9.90 -4.11 7.62
N ALA A 690 11.06 -3.54 7.95
CA ALA A 690 11.21 -2.50 8.94
C ALA A 690 11.96 -1.29 8.35
N PHE A 691 11.56 -0.09 8.76
CA PHE A 691 12.20 1.16 8.37
C PHE A 691 13.05 1.66 9.53
N VAL A 692 14.36 1.82 9.31
CA VAL A 692 15.31 2.25 10.33
C VAL A 692 15.88 3.61 9.97
N PHE A 693 15.49 4.64 10.68
CA PHE A 693 15.98 5.99 10.44
C PHE A 693 17.13 6.37 11.38
N GLY A 694 18.14 6.99 10.79
CA GLY A 694 19.36 7.40 11.51
C GLY A 694 19.14 8.63 12.39
N THR A 695 19.76 8.59 13.60
CA THR A 695 19.64 9.63 14.62
C THR A 695 20.99 10.11 15.17
N GLN A 696 22.12 9.55 14.67
CA GLN A 696 23.45 9.89 15.16
C GLN A 696 23.87 11.32 14.81
N ASP A 697 23.39 11.86 13.69
CA ASP A 697 23.58 13.26 13.32
C ASP A 697 22.22 13.99 13.44
N PRO A 698 22.09 14.95 14.40
CA PRO A 698 20.85 15.70 14.60
C PRO A 698 20.38 16.48 13.36
N THR A 699 21.30 16.87 12.47
CA THR A 699 20.96 17.62 11.26
C THR A 699 20.14 16.77 10.26
N PHE A 700 20.37 15.46 10.24
CA PHE A 700 19.67 14.51 9.38
C PHE A 700 18.39 13.92 10.01
N THR A 701 18.30 13.86 11.35
CA THR A 701 17.29 13.07 12.05
C THR A 701 15.87 13.33 11.57
N THR A 702 15.48 14.59 11.39
CA THR A 702 14.11 14.93 10.95
C THR A 702 13.84 14.49 9.51
N ALA A 703 14.80 14.69 8.60
CA ALA A 703 14.66 14.26 7.22
C ALA A 703 14.58 12.74 7.12
N ASN A 704 15.42 12.03 7.87
CA ASN A 704 15.43 10.57 7.95
C ASN A 704 14.09 10.02 8.46
N GLU A 705 13.57 10.55 9.58
CA GLU A 705 12.27 10.14 10.13
C GLU A 705 11.13 10.40 9.17
N GLU A 706 11.12 11.55 8.51
CA GLU A 706 10.07 11.91 7.57
C GLU A 706 10.03 10.98 6.34
N VAL A 707 11.19 10.62 5.82
CA VAL A 707 11.31 9.66 4.73
C VAL A 707 10.89 8.26 5.18
N ALA A 708 11.28 7.83 6.40
CA ALA A 708 10.85 6.54 6.95
C ALA A 708 9.33 6.45 7.04
N ARG A 709 8.70 7.47 7.63
CA ARG A 709 7.22 7.53 7.75
C ARG A 709 6.51 7.53 6.40
N TYR A 710 7.08 8.19 5.40
CA TYR A 710 6.50 8.22 4.07
C TYR A 710 6.61 6.88 3.35
N LEU A 711 7.80 6.31 3.31
CA LEU A 711 8.04 5.06 2.59
C LEU A 711 7.37 3.85 3.27
N SER A 712 7.12 3.90 4.59
CA SER A 712 6.36 2.85 5.28
C SER A 712 4.90 2.76 4.80
N HIS A 713 4.38 3.81 4.17
CA HIS A 713 3.08 3.79 3.50
C HIS A 713 3.29 3.45 2.02
N VAL A 714 3.23 2.21 1.66
CA VAL A 714 3.48 1.67 0.30
C VAL A 714 2.98 2.61 -0.80
N LYS A 715 1.71 3.01 -0.71
CA LYS A 715 1.07 4.10 -1.45
C LYS A 715 -0.26 4.50 -0.77
N PRO A 716 -0.85 5.64 -1.13
CA PRO A 716 -2.15 6.04 -0.60
C PRO A 716 -3.23 4.98 -0.80
N GLY A 717 -4.03 4.73 0.23
CA GLY A 717 -5.08 3.73 0.23
C GLY A 717 -4.63 2.30 0.51
N VAL A 718 -3.32 2.01 0.50
CA VAL A 718 -2.76 0.72 0.91
C VAL A 718 -2.65 0.67 2.43
N ARG A 719 -3.08 -0.44 3.00
CA ARG A 719 -3.00 -0.72 4.44
C ARG A 719 -1.81 -1.62 4.71
N ALA A 720 -0.82 -1.09 5.38
CA ALA A 720 0.31 -1.81 5.95
C ALA A 720 0.83 -1.00 7.12
N ASP A 721 1.32 -1.67 8.15
CA ASP A 721 1.81 -1.05 9.39
C ASP A 721 3.23 -1.54 9.67
N TYR A 722 4.15 -1.18 8.77
CA TYR A 722 5.54 -1.55 8.91
C TYR A 722 6.19 -0.81 10.09
N PRO A 723 6.99 -1.49 10.93
CA PRO A 723 7.73 -0.87 12.01
C PRO A 723 8.64 0.25 11.52
N ILE A 724 8.62 1.38 12.23
CA ILE A 724 9.52 2.51 12.02
C ILE A 724 10.34 2.66 13.29
N LEU A 725 11.61 2.39 13.20
CA LEU A 725 12.55 2.29 14.32
C LEU A 725 13.62 3.36 14.20
N ARG A 726 14.05 3.87 15.35
CA ARG A 726 15.30 4.62 15.46
C ARG A 726 16.47 3.64 15.35
N ASP A 727 17.56 4.05 14.75
CA ASP A 727 18.76 3.23 14.60
C ASP A 727 19.37 2.78 15.93
N ASP A 728 19.26 3.61 16.98
CA ASP A 728 19.70 3.30 18.34
C ASP A 728 18.78 2.29 19.10
N GLN A 729 17.59 1.99 18.55
CA GLN A 729 16.61 1.07 19.14
C GLN A 729 16.36 -0.16 18.27
N ALA A 730 16.93 -0.22 17.08
CA ALA A 730 16.61 -1.25 16.10
C ALA A 730 17.31 -2.58 16.38
N THR A 731 18.47 -2.56 17.04
CA THR A 731 19.23 -3.77 17.37
C THR A 731 18.42 -4.64 18.34
N GLY A 732 18.16 -5.89 17.97
CA GLY A 732 17.34 -6.84 18.73
C GLY A 732 15.82 -6.67 18.57
N ALA A 733 15.35 -5.58 17.97
CA ALA A 733 13.94 -5.38 17.65
C ALA A 733 13.53 -5.96 16.29
N ILE A 734 14.49 -6.27 15.42
CA ILE A 734 14.29 -6.81 14.09
C ILE A 734 14.53 -8.32 14.11
N SER A 735 13.53 -9.09 13.72
CA SER A 735 13.63 -10.54 13.64
C SER A 735 14.47 -10.97 12.42
N PRO A 736 15.18 -12.11 12.49
CA PRO A 736 15.85 -12.68 11.31
C PRO A 736 14.88 -12.89 10.14
N GLY A 737 15.35 -12.68 8.91
CA GLY A 737 14.53 -12.75 7.70
C GLY A 737 13.67 -11.51 7.43
N THR A 738 13.71 -10.49 8.30
CA THR A 738 13.02 -9.21 8.05
C THR A 738 13.91 -8.32 7.18
N SER A 739 13.40 -7.88 6.06
CA SER A 739 14.03 -6.88 5.20
C SER A 739 14.06 -5.52 5.90
N ILE A 740 15.11 -4.73 5.65
CA ILE A 740 15.27 -3.41 6.28
C ILE A 740 15.49 -2.30 5.26
N VAL A 741 14.91 -1.14 5.53
CA VAL A 741 15.22 0.11 4.82
C VAL A 741 16.02 1.01 5.73
N LEU A 742 17.27 1.21 5.44
CA LEU A 742 18.19 2.10 6.17
C LEU A 742 18.10 3.51 5.58
N ILE A 743 17.72 4.47 6.40
CA ILE A 743 17.50 5.85 5.98
C ILE A 743 18.50 6.79 6.65
N GLY A 744 19.24 7.51 5.82
CA GLY A 744 20.35 8.39 6.20
C GLY A 744 21.72 7.77 5.94
N PRO A 745 22.75 8.62 5.70
CA PRO A 745 24.11 8.17 5.46
C PRO A 745 24.74 7.50 6.70
N ALA A 746 25.84 6.79 6.50
CA ALA A 746 26.57 6.12 7.58
C ALA A 746 26.93 7.04 8.76
N SER A 747 27.18 8.32 8.51
CA SER A 747 27.41 9.33 9.57
C SER A 747 26.19 9.60 10.45
N SER A 748 24.97 9.29 9.98
CA SER A 748 23.74 9.56 10.71
C SER A 748 22.99 8.32 11.17
N ASN A 749 23.30 7.12 10.62
CA ASN A 749 22.59 5.87 10.90
C ASN A 749 23.59 4.78 11.29
N SER A 750 23.54 4.31 12.54
CA SER A 750 24.48 3.34 13.10
C SER A 750 24.43 1.97 12.42
N LEU A 751 23.23 1.48 12.01
CA LEU A 751 23.10 0.24 11.28
C LEU A 751 23.67 0.37 9.86
N ARG A 752 23.41 1.53 9.22
CA ARG A 752 24.01 1.83 7.92
C ARG A 752 25.53 1.87 7.99
N ALA A 753 26.08 2.46 9.06
CA ALA A 753 27.53 2.49 9.30
C ALA A 753 28.14 1.09 9.49
N ALA A 754 27.44 0.20 10.21
CA ALA A 754 27.88 -1.19 10.39
C ALA A 754 27.95 -1.99 9.08
N LEU A 755 27.14 -1.64 8.09
CA LEU A 755 27.12 -2.28 6.78
C LEU A 755 27.91 -1.50 5.70
N ASP A 756 28.49 -0.35 6.03
CA ASP A 756 29.05 0.57 5.02
C ASP A 756 30.03 -0.11 4.06
N ALA A 757 30.97 -0.88 4.56
CA ALA A 757 31.98 -1.57 3.75
C ALA A 757 31.41 -2.68 2.85
N LYS A 758 30.19 -3.13 3.08
CA LYS A 758 29.55 -4.23 2.35
C LYS A 758 28.51 -3.74 1.31
N LEU A 759 28.24 -2.45 1.29
CA LEU A 759 27.20 -1.85 0.44
C LEU A 759 27.82 -1.02 -0.69
N PRO A 760 27.13 -0.86 -1.83
CA PRO A 760 27.68 -0.20 -3.01
C PRO A 760 27.73 1.33 -2.94
N SER A 761 27.21 1.97 -1.87
CA SER A 761 27.20 3.43 -1.72
C SER A 761 28.00 3.90 -0.53
N HIS A 762 28.66 5.06 -0.65
CA HIS A 762 29.40 5.72 0.42
C HIS A 762 29.21 7.23 0.32
N VAL A 763 28.88 7.88 1.42
CA VAL A 763 28.78 9.35 1.51
C VAL A 763 29.98 9.89 2.30
N THR A 764 30.75 10.77 1.68
CA THR A 764 31.87 11.45 2.33
C THR A 764 31.79 12.96 2.04
N GLY A 765 31.51 13.75 3.09
CA GLY A 765 31.24 15.18 2.94
C GLY A 765 30.07 15.42 1.97
N THR A 766 30.33 16.14 0.89
CA THR A 766 29.32 16.46 -0.15
C THR A 766 29.36 15.54 -1.36
N THR A 767 30.08 14.44 -1.29
CA THR A 767 30.25 13.47 -2.37
C THR A 767 29.57 12.14 -2.01
N LEU A 768 28.67 11.68 -2.89
CA LEU A 768 28.15 10.34 -2.91
C LEU A 768 28.97 9.51 -3.91
N THR A 769 29.56 8.41 -3.46
CA THR A 769 30.14 7.39 -4.33
C THR A 769 29.16 6.21 -4.41
N PHE A 770 28.70 5.84 -5.61
CA PHE A 770 27.83 4.69 -5.83
C PHE A 770 28.44 3.79 -6.89
N ALA A 771 28.70 2.54 -6.54
CA ALA A 771 29.36 1.56 -7.41
C ALA A 771 30.63 2.09 -8.13
N GLY A 772 31.43 2.86 -7.41
CA GLY A 772 32.67 3.47 -7.90
C GLY A 772 32.51 4.79 -8.65
N GLN A 773 31.27 5.20 -8.98
CA GLN A 773 31.01 6.51 -9.61
C GLN A 773 30.75 7.59 -8.54
N LYS A 774 31.29 8.78 -8.77
CA LYS A 774 31.14 9.93 -7.87
C LYS A 774 30.04 10.87 -8.35
N TYR A 775 29.21 11.29 -7.43
CA TYR A 775 28.13 12.27 -7.64
C TYR A 775 28.28 13.39 -6.61
N GLU A 776 28.35 14.62 -7.08
CA GLU A 776 28.57 15.78 -6.23
C GLU A 776 27.48 16.82 -6.43
N GLY A 777 27.30 17.63 -5.41
CA GLY A 777 26.39 18.76 -5.39
C GLY A 777 25.32 18.66 -4.31
N PRO A 778 24.68 19.78 -3.98
CA PRO A 778 23.68 19.82 -2.93
C PRO A 778 22.42 19.02 -3.31
N GLY A 779 21.89 18.27 -2.36
CA GLY A 779 20.69 17.49 -2.56
C GLY A 779 20.88 16.22 -3.37
N VAL A 780 22.13 15.78 -3.62
CA VAL A 780 22.40 14.47 -4.21
C VAL A 780 22.02 13.38 -3.23
N GLY A 781 21.33 12.36 -3.73
CA GLY A 781 20.91 11.19 -2.97
C GLY A 781 20.85 9.94 -3.82
N VAL A 782 20.72 8.81 -3.15
CA VAL A 782 20.57 7.49 -3.76
C VAL A 782 19.50 6.69 -3.02
N ALA A 783 18.75 5.89 -3.77
CA ALA A 783 17.89 4.85 -3.23
C ALA A 783 18.16 3.55 -4.00
N TYR A 784 18.36 2.44 -3.29
CA TYR A 784 18.58 1.14 -3.92
C TYR A 784 18.16 -0.01 -2.99
N ILE A 785 17.88 -1.17 -3.62
CA ILE A 785 17.68 -2.46 -2.95
C ILE A 785 18.91 -3.34 -3.17
N TYR A 786 19.27 -4.11 -2.14
CA TYR A 786 20.44 -4.99 -2.20
C TYR A 786 20.19 -6.25 -1.34
N PRO A 787 20.82 -7.40 -1.61
CA PRO A 787 20.75 -8.53 -0.69
C PRO A 787 21.35 -8.14 0.64
N HIS A 788 20.72 -8.54 1.76
CA HIS A 788 21.27 -8.23 3.07
C HIS A 788 22.59 -9.00 3.26
N PRO A 789 23.72 -8.32 3.54
CA PRO A 789 25.02 -8.97 3.57
C PRO A 789 25.17 -10.08 4.62
N ASP A 790 24.43 -9.97 5.71
CA ASP A 790 24.51 -10.87 6.86
C ASP A 790 23.25 -11.74 7.05
N ASP A 791 22.22 -11.54 6.23
CA ASP A 791 20.98 -12.34 6.25
C ASP A 791 20.54 -12.70 4.81
N PRO A 792 20.87 -13.89 4.33
CA PRO A 792 20.51 -14.30 2.97
C PRO A 792 19.00 -14.43 2.74
N ALA A 793 18.19 -14.37 3.80
CA ALA A 793 16.73 -14.42 3.72
C ALA A 793 16.10 -13.05 3.58
N ALA A 794 16.85 -11.95 3.62
CA ALA A 794 16.33 -10.58 3.65
C ALA A 794 16.97 -9.68 2.58
N TYR A 795 16.34 -8.56 2.33
CA TYR A 795 16.93 -7.41 1.65
C TYR A 795 17.45 -6.38 2.65
N VAL A 796 18.45 -5.61 2.23
CA VAL A 796 18.72 -4.28 2.74
C VAL A 796 18.46 -3.25 1.64
N ALA A 797 17.62 -2.28 1.90
CA ALA A 797 17.50 -1.12 1.05
C ALA A 797 18.12 0.09 1.74
N VAL A 798 18.66 1.00 0.96
CA VAL A 798 19.28 2.22 1.47
C VAL A 798 18.64 3.43 0.79
N VAL A 799 18.32 4.44 1.59
CA VAL A 799 17.92 5.75 1.12
C VAL A 799 18.78 6.77 1.85
N GLU A 800 19.74 7.35 1.14
CA GLU A 800 20.71 8.28 1.76
C GLU A 800 21.00 9.46 0.84
N GLY A 801 21.56 10.52 1.40
CA GLY A 801 21.95 11.72 0.69
C GLY A 801 23.16 12.39 1.31
N VAL A 802 23.84 13.23 0.54
CA VAL A 802 25.00 14.01 0.98
C VAL A 802 24.61 15.07 2.02
N ASP A 803 23.35 15.45 2.06
CA ASP A 803 22.78 16.41 2.99
C ASP A 803 21.31 16.05 3.30
N PRO A 804 20.66 16.65 4.29
CA PRO A 804 19.25 16.40 4.60
C PRO A 804 18.29 16.65 3.42
N ILE A 805 18.64 17.55 2.50
CA ILE A 805 17.84 17.81 1.29
C ILE A 805 17.90 16.60 0.36
N GLY A 806 19.09 15.99 0.20
CA GLY A 806 19.26 14.78 -0.59
C GLY A 806 18.40 13.63 -0.06
N VAL A 807 18.44 13.36 1.25
CA VAL A 807 17.58 12.37 1.88
C VAL A 807 16.10 12.69 1.62
N ARG A 808 15.69 13.94 1.88
CA ARG A 808 14.29 14.33 1.74
C ARG A 808 13.80 14.30 0.29
N THR A 809 14.66 14.52 -0.68
CA THR A 809 14.29 14.42 -2.10
C THR A 809 13.77 13.04 -2.47
N ALA A 810 14.13 11.99 -1.72
CA ALA A 810 13.58 10.65 -1.89
C ALA A 810 12.04 10.57 -1.71
N LEU A 811 11.42 11.55 -1.06
CA LEU A 811 9.96 11.68 -0.99
C LEU A 811 9.30 11.91 -2.36
N ALA A 812 10.08 12.30 -3.37
CA ALA A 812 9.63 12.48 -4.74
C ALA A 812 9.85 11.24 -5.62
N LEU A 813 10.34 10.13 -5.06
CA LEU A 813 10.53 8.88 -5.82
C LEU A 813 9.19 8.40 -6.41
N PRO A 814 9.18 7.96 -7.68
CA PRO A 814 7.96 7.53 -8.35
C PRO A 814 7.50 6.15 -7.89
N GLU A 815 6.30 5.76 -8.32
CA GLU A 815 5.80 4.41 -8.07
C GLU A 815 6.65 3.33 -8.78
N LEU A 816 7.05 3.58 -10.01
CA LEU A 816 7.87 2.65 -10.78
C LEU A 816 9.35 2.97 -10.59
N LEU A 817 10.01 2.19 -9.73
CA LEU A 817 11.43 2.31 -9.42
C LEU A 817 12.19 1.06 -9.90
N PRO A 818 13.36 1.23 -10.54
CA PRO A 818 14.28 0.11 -10.79
C PRO A 818 14.96 -0.35 -9.49
N ASP A 819 16.02 -1.15 -9.58
CA ASP A 819 16.75 -1.60 -8.38
C ASP A 819 17.46 -0.44 -7.67
N TRP A 820 17.95 0.54 -8.42
CA TRP A 820 18.68 1.68 -7.89
C TRP A 820 18.43 2.95 -8.70
N ILE A 821 18.53 4.07 -8.02
CA ILE A 821 18.38 5.40 -8.59
C ILE A 821 19.26 6.41 -7.83
N VAL A 822 20.06 7.17 -8.57
CA VAL A 822 20.81 8.32 -8.07
C VAL A 822 20.12 9.60 -8.57
N PHE A 823 19.85 10.51 -7.67
CA PHE A 823 19.04 11.69 -7.94
C PHE A 823 19.62 12.95 -7.27
N ASP A 824 19.04 14.07 -7.59
CA ASP A 824 19.25 15.35 -6.93
C ASP A 824 17.94 16.14 -6.86
N ARG A 825 18.00 17.42 -6.56
CA ARG A 825 16.83 18.31 -6.47
C ARG A 825 15.92 18.29 -7.70
N GLY A 826 16.43 17.92 -8.87
CA GLY A 826 15.66 17.77 -10.09
C GLY A 826 14.54 16.74 -9.98
N LEU A 827 14.67 15.76 -9.07
CA LEU A 827 13.64 14.77 -8.79
C LEU A 827 12.37 15.38 -8.22
N ALA A 828 12.47 16.44 -7.43
CA ALA A 828 11.31 17.09 -6.81
C ALA A 828 10.27 17.57 -7.85
N ALA A 829 10.71 17.98 -9.01
CA ALA A 829 9.82 18.42 -10.10
C ALA A 829 9.09 17.27 -10.83
N ALA A 830 9.45 16.02 -10.57
CA ALA A 830 8.77 14.84 -11.12
C ALA A 830 7.79 14.17 -10.12
N ARG A 831 7.57 14.81 -9.01
CA ARG A 831 6.78 14.34 -7.90
C ARG A 831 5.36 13.93 -8.29
N GLY A 832 4.90 12.81 -7.72
CA GLY A 832 3.57 12.25 -7.99
C GLY A 832 3.41 11.66 -9.38
N GLN A 833 4.47 11.62 -10.18
CA GLN A 833 4.47 10.93 -11.45
C GLN A 833 4.73 9.42 -11.25
N ILE A 834 4.16 8.61 -12.11
CA ILE A 834 4.42 7.17 -12.13
C ILE A 834 5.84 6.91 -12.63
N LEU A 835 6.30 7.72 -13.60
CA LEU A 835 7.62 7.70 -14.19
C LEU A 835 8.28 9.08 -14.08
N LEU A 836 9.61 9.10 -14.07
CA LEU A 836 10.39 10.33 -13.84
C LEU A 836 10.57 11.21 -15.07
N GLY A 837 10.73 10.64 -16.23
CA GLY A 837 11.10 11.37 -17.43
C GLY A 837 12.57 11.76 -17.50
N ARG A 838 13.00 12.25 -18.68
CA ARG A 838 14.40 12.64 -18.92
C ARG A 838 14.83 13.84 -18.08
N GLY A 839 16.08 13.80 -17.63
CA GLY A 839 16.74 14.90 -16.92
C GLY A 839 16.30 15.08 -15.47
N LYS A 840 15.51 14.15 -14.92
CA LYS A 840 15.06 14.18 -13.52
C LYS A 840 15.92 13.32 -12.61
N VAL A 841 16.74 12.44 -13.16
CA VAL A 841 17.66 11.57 -12.41
C VAL A 841 19.07 11.69 -12.93
N ARG A 842 20.05 11.46 -12.07
CA ARG A 842 21.47 11.43 -12.44
C ARG A 842 21.82 10.09 -13.08
N ALA A 843 21.33 9.00 -12.51
CA ALA A 843 21.48 7.64 -13.04
C ALA A 843 20.41 6.73 -12.43
N ALA A 844 20.02 5.68 -13.13
CA ALA A 844 19.10 4.67 -12.60
C ALA A 844 19.20 3.40 -13.42
N GLY A 845 18.89 2.25 -12.82
CA GLY A 845 18.91 0.98 -13.54
C GLY A 845 18.68 -0.24 -12.65
N PHE A 846 18.89 -1.39 -13.27
CA PHE A 846 18.87 -2.68 -12.60
C PHE A 846 20.30 -3.15 -12.34
N PHE A 847 20.53 -3.82 -11.22
CA PHE A 847 21.75 -4.58 -11.01
C PHE A 847 21.78 -5.80 -11.95
N ASP A 848 22.97 -6.27 -12.27
CA ASP A 848 23.14 -7.51 -13.02
C ASP A 848 22.74 -8.75 -12.20
N ALA A 849 22.92 -9.94 -12.76
CA ALA A 849 22.55 -11.19 -12.10
C ALA A 849 23.37 -11.51 -10.83
N SER A 850 24.40 -10.72 -10.50
CA SER A 850 25.24 -10.83 -9.30
C SER A 850 25.28 -9.54 -8.49
N TRP A 851 24.27 -8.70 -8.62
CA TRP A 851 24.08 -7.42 -7.91
C TRP A 851 25.16 -6.35 -8.15
N ASN A 852 25.84 -6.39 -9.29
CA ASN A 852 26.72 -5.30 -9.72
C ASN A 852 25.98 -4.31 -10.62
N VAL A 853 26.43 -3.06 -10.64
CA VAL A 853 25.97 -2.09 -11.62
C VAL A 853 26.60 -2.45 -12.96
N PRO A 854 25.78 -2.73 -14.02
CA PRO A 854 26.31 -3.05 -15.35
C PRO A 854 27.18 -1.94 -15.93
N GLU A 855 28.25 -2.28 -16.63
CA GLU A 855 29.16 -1.28 -17.25
C GLU A 855 28.44 -0.32 -18.20
N ALA A 856 27.47 -0.81 -18.96
CA ALA A 856 26.65 0.01 -19.86
C ALA A 856 25.74 1.03 -19.13
N ALA A 857 25.56 0.89 -17.81
CA ALA A 857 24.77 1.81 -16.97
C ALA A 857 25.65 2.80 -16.18
N LYS A 858 26.99 2.61 -16.21
CA LYS A 858 27.99 3.53 -15.68
C LYS A 858 28.28 4.62 -16.69
#